data_1ab01cc2b48d265c3775c8699ad09ada
#
_entry.id   1ab01cc2b48d265c3775c8699ad09ada
#
_cell.length_a   1.000
_cell.length_b   1.000
_cell.length_c   1.000
_cell.angle_alpha   90.00
_cell.angle_beta   90.00
_cell.angle_gamma   90.00
#
_symmetry.space_group_name_H-M   'P 1'
#
loop_
_entity.id
_entity.type
_entity.pdbx_description
1 polymer ?
#
loop_
_entity_poly.entity_id
_entity_poly.type
_entity_poly.pdbx_seq_one_letter_code
_entity_poly.pdbx_strand_id
1 'polypeptide(L)'
;MNRREAIKLFGTTLATMPLSNLPALELFEHKIVELDDDLAKQLDRLKSEPACRCEVRMERGGARLYLNGKEEYPLLAVSSSLLHTAPSYRRAGLRFLHPLIGLEDGWIGPAQYDWTRFDKYFAKLLELVPDAFILPRLHSYAPVWWKEAHPEELVKCGLPIDAGQYKAAAQVIEGGFNWTALFDPYAASFASEVYKRETIEMLRNFLGHMEASPLRSRMMGYHISGMHTGEWHYIGCRWMPDYSAPMEKIAGPIPSVERRIDKEGPLMRDPERDRDVIAFLHSYHKNTADTVASFAKVIKEETGHRVLCGTFFCYVLENVMIQEAGHLVPEPVLTSPDIDYIATPYTYQRSNVPGYHVWDSDVIDDAGNWLGRARGVGGDGAYRVLSESVRRNNKMFISEMDPSTYLEPTRRSEGGAGSDTVEGTLKILQRDLGQVFATGHAGWLFDFGHYNPPFKANKCWFDDPPMTRVIKSFVDLGTAYRPKLDISPVSQIAAVYEPKSWLATRHWWAEEPWENFGIVISDFFGHWMVNSQARTIHRVGAPTDFLYRFDLKSDDRSRFKLFLMVNTFFLTPEEVEQLQLLFTGSGATVVWFYAPGYIGPERFEPKQMEALTGFSFERIDEPGPMMIRCLIDDSDTKFFREFGVKKPHYPRFAVVEGEDKGIRVHGRWADNSKIAFASREHNGFTSYYAGAGPVPVEVLRWIATKAGVRMWSSKPDNVRASQGAAMVVASDSGERIVRFPQPMAAAEGGAAKKEHRLTMEFGEVRVFVRKS
;
A
#
# COMPACT_ATOMS: atom_id res chain seq x y z
N MET A 1 4.20 40.85 1.93
CA MET A 1 3.09 40.10 2.56
C MET A 1 3.64 38.71 2.86
N ASN A 2 3.69 38.29 4.11
CA ASN A 2 4.22 36.98 4.45
C ASN A 2 3.11 35.90 4.29
N ARG A 3 3.51 34.64 4.21
CA ARG A 3 2.62 33.50 3.95
C ARG A 3 1.46 33.36 4.96
N ARG A 4 1.66 33.82 6.21
CA ARG A 4 0.60 33.85 7.25
C ARG A 4 -0.46 34.92 7.00
N GLU A 5 -0.10 36.04 6.40
CA GLU A 5 -1.04 37.10 6.06
C GLU A 5 -1.88 36.75 4.83
N ALA A 6 -1.31 36.05 3.84
CA ALA A 6 -2.05 35.53 2.70
C ALA A 6 -3.09 34.46 3.12
N ILE A 7 -2.72 33.55 4.03
CA ILE A 7 -3.63 32.51 4.54
C ILE A 7 -4.77 33.13 5.36
N LYS A 8 -4.51 34.16 6.18
CA LYS A 8 -5.55 34.88 6.90
C LYS A 8 -6.50 35.65 5.97
N LEU A 9 -5.98 36.19 4.86
CA LEU A 9 -6.80 36.95 3.92
C LEU A 9 -7.74 36.04 3.12
N PHE A 10 -7.31 34.85 2.74
CA PHE A 10 -8.14 33.87 2.03
C PHE A 10 -9.13 33.14 2.98
N GLY A 11 -8.75 32.81 4.19
CA GLY A 11 -9.60 32.13 5.16
C GLY A 11 -10.77 32.98 5.71
N THR A 12 -10.55 34.29 5.88
CA THR A 12 -11.59 35.20 6.42
C THR A 12 -12.56 35.70 5.37
N THR A 13 -12.19 35.74 4.09
CA THR A 13 -13.06 36.26 3.04
C THR A 13 -14.14 35.23 2.60
N LEU A 14 -13.88 33.93 2.79
CA LEU A 14 -14.84 32.87 2.48
C LEU A 14 -15.87 32.58 3.59
N ALA A 15 -15.59 32.98 4.83
CA ALA A 15 -16.45 32.71 5.99
C ALA A 15 -17.57 33.73 6.19
N THR A 16 -17.57 34.87 5.50
CA THR A 16 -18.51 35.98 5.74
C THR A 16 -19.33 36.40 4.52
N MET A 17 -19.21 35.71 3.38
CA MET A 17 -20.09 36.02 2.24
C MET A 17 -21.41 35.22 2.34
N PRO A 18 -22.57 35.91 2.20
CA PRO A 18 -23.84 35.21 2.03
C PRO A 18 -23.77 34.31 0.78
N LEU A 19 -24.33 33.12 0.87
CA LEU A 19 -24.35 32.10 -0.21
C LEU A 19 -24.92 32.62 -1.57
N SER A 20 -25.62 33.75 -1.56
CA SER A 20 -26.16 34.41 -2.75
C SER A 20 -25.14 35.27 -3.52
N ASN A 21 -23.96 35.54 -2.96
CA ASN A 21 -22.93 36.43 -3.54
C ASN A 21 -21.62 35.71 -3.86
N LEU A 22 -21.58 34.39 -3.76
CA LEU A 22 -20.53 33.64 -4.44
C LEU A 22 -20.77 33.84 -5.93
N PRO A 23 -19.78 34.36 -6.70
CA PRO A 23 -19.86 34.28 -8.14
C PRO A 23 -20.21 32.83 -8.42
N ALA A 24 -21.25 32.59 -9.23
CA ALA A 24 -21.50 31.27 -9.75
C ALA A 24 -20.14 30.78 -10.25
N LEU A 25 -19.51 29.88 -9.50
CA LEU A 25 -18.45 29.08 -10.04
C LEU A 25 -19.10 28.58 -11.32
N GLU A 26 -18.69 29.14 -12.47
CA GLU A 26 -19.02 28.54 -13.73
C GLU A 26 -18.62 27.08 -13.52
N LEU A 27 -19.61 26.27 -13.23
CA LEU A 27 -19.52 24.83 -13.32
C LEU A 27 -18.94 24.69 -14.73
N PHE A 28 -17.63 24.41 -14.79
CA PHE A 28 -17.04 24.00 -16.04
C PHE A 28 -17.87 22.80 -16.41
N GLU A 29 -18.88 23.03 -17.25
CA GLU A 29 -19.41 21.97 -18.06
C GLU A 29 -18.17 21.38 -18.75
N HIS A 30 -17.57 20.37 -18.12
CA HIS A 30 -16.81 19.45 -18.92
C HIS A 30 -17.79 19.08 -20.02
N LYS A 31 -17.51 19.51 -21.24
CA LYS A 31 -18.19 18.95 -22.38
C LYS A 31 -18.05 17.45 -22.17
N ILE A 32 -19.10 16.84 -21.63
CA ILE A 32 -19.27 15.39 -21.63
C ILE A 32 -19.08 15.12 -23.13
N VAL A 33 -17.99 14.43 -23.46
CA VAL A 33 -17.73 14.06 -24.84
C VAL A 33 -19.03 13.43 -25.29
N GLU A 34 -19.76 14.10 -26.18
CA GLU A 34 -21.05 13.61 -26.68
C GLU A 34 -20.75 12.23 -27.25
N LEU A 35 -21.18 11.21 -26.49
CA LEU A 35 -20.99 9.84 -26.91
C LEU A 35 -21.94 9.62 -28.07
N ASP A 36 -21.35 9.40 -29.23
CA ASP A 36 -21.99 9.34 -30.50
C ASP A 36 -23.22 8.40 -30.50
N ASP A 37 -24.29 8.78 -31.19
CA ASP A 37 -25.52 7.97 -31.28
C ASP A 37 -25.34 6.67 -32.10
N ASP A 38 -24.17 6.46 -32.70
CA ASP A 38 -23.88 5.26 -33.52
C ASP A 38 -23.28 4.09 -32.72
N LEU A 39 -23.69 3.95 -31.43
CA LEU A 39 -23.29 2.87 -30.55
C LEU A 39 -23.50 1.48 -31.19
N ALA A 40 -24.64 1.29 -31.88
CA ALA A 40 -24.97 0.03 -32.53
C ALA A 40 -23.92 -0.40 -33.57
N LYS A 41 -23.45 0.52 -34.40
CA LYS A 41 -22.43 0.25 -35.42
C LYS A 41 -21.05 -0.03 -34.80
N GLN A 42 -20.70 0.69 -33.74
CA GLN A 42 -19.46 0.46 -33.01
C GLN A 42 -19.45 -0.94 -32.36
N LEU A 43 -20.58 -1.39 -31.81
CA LEU A 43 -20.71 -2.71 -31.18
C LEU A 43 -20.86 -3.83 -32.23
N ASP A 44 -21.38 -3.56 -33.41
CA ASP A 44 -21.59 -4.59 -34.46
C ASP A 44 -20.31 -5.31 -34.85
N ARG A 45 -19.19 -4.62 -34.90
CA ARG A 45 -17.87 -5.21 -35.16
C ARG A 45 -17.43 -6.24 -34.11
N LEU A 46 -17.91 -6.10 -32.86
CA LEU A 46 -17.54 -6.97 -31.76
C LEU A 46 -18.42 -8.21 -31.66
N LYS A 47 -19.58 -8.24 -32.35
CA LYS A 47 -20.55 -9.33 -32.26
C LYS A 47 -19.98 -10.69 -32.69
N SER A 48 -19.01 -10.71 -33.59
CA SER A 48 -18.37 -11.94 -34.08
C SER A 48 -17.17 -12.36 -33.24
N GLU A 49 -16.70 -11.51 -32.32
CA GLU A 49 -15.55 -11.83 -31.45
C GLU A 49 -15.98 -12.75 -30.30
N PRO A 50 -15.17 -13.76 -29.95
CA PRO A 50 -15.46 -14.61 -28.79
C PRO A 50 -15.36 -13.78 -27.50
N ALA A 51 -16.09 -14.21 -26.48
CA ALA A 51 -15.96 -13.63 -25.14
C ALA A 51 -14.50 -13.68 -24.66
N CYS A 52 -14.02 -12.58 -24.09
CA CYS A 52 -12.66 -12.48 -23.57
C CYS A 52 -12.44 -13.52 -22.46
N ARG A 53 -11.30 -14.19 -22.48
CA ARG A 53 -10.83 -15.03 -21.37
C ARG A 53 -9.55 -14.42 -20.79
N CYS A 54 -9.54 -14.14 -19.50
CA CYS A 54 -8.38 -13.59 -18.82
C CYS A 54 -8.19 -14.25 -17.47
N GLU A 55 -7.00 -14.74 -17.20
CA GLU A 55 -6.69 -15.49 -15.98
C GLU A 55 -5.27 -15.21 -15.47
N VAL A 56 -5.09 -15.38 -14.16
CA VAL A 56 -3.76 -15.41 -13.53
C VAL A 56 -3.34 -16.86 -13.36
N ARG A 57 -2.13 -17.21 -13.80
CA ARG A 57 -1.50 -18.50 -13.57
C ARG A 57 -0.23 -18.34 -12.76
N MET A 58 -0.04 -19.24 -11.80
CA MET A 58 1.20 -19.30 -11.02
C MET A 58 2.20 -20.19 -11.74
N GLU A 59 3.11 -19.59 -12.49
CA GLU A 59 4.09 -20.30 -13.32
C GLU A 59 5.47 -19.64 -13.21
N ARG A 60 6.53 -20.44 -13.33
CA ARG A 60 7.92 -19.96 -13.30
C ARG A 60 8.18 -18.99 -12.13
N GLY A 61 7.68 -19.38 -10.93
CA GLY A 61 7.93 -18.72 -9.67
C GLY A 61 7.02 -17.55 -9.29
N GLY A 62 6.01 -17.20 -10.11
CA GLY A 62 5.09 -16.10 -9.78
C GLY A 62 3.86 -16.02 -10.66
N ALA A 63 3.08 -14.98 -10.42
CA ALA A 63 1.83 -14.73 -11.12
C ALA A 63 2.07 -14.23 -12.55
N ARG A 64 1.32 -14.77 -13.50
CA ARG A 64 1.36 -14.43 -14.92
C ARG A 64 -0.02 -14.17 -15.46
N LEU A 65 -0.14 -13.13 -16.26
CA LEU A 65 -1.39 -12.76 -16.93
C LEU A 65 -1.52 -13.51 -18.25
N TYR A 66 -2.61 -14.23 -18.41
CA TYR A 66 -2.98 -14.87 -19.67
C TYR A 66 -4.26 -14.25 -20.21
N LEU A 67 -4.19 -13.69 -21.42
CA LEU A 67 -5.32 -13.13 -22.15
C LEU A 67 -5.58 -13.96 -23.39
N ASN A 68 -6.78 -14.55 -23.49
CA ASN A 68 -7.19 -15.44 -24.59
C ASN A 68 -6.14 -16.57 -24.86
N GLY A 69 -5.57 -17.11 -23.78
CA GLY A 69 -4.59 -18.18 -23.82
C GLY A 69 -3.15 -17.74 -24.09
N LYS A 70 -2.88 -16.46 -24.33
CA LYS A 70 -1.53 -15.91 -24.55
C LYS A 70 -1.04 -15.18 -23.31
N GLU A 71 0.22 -15.43 -22.91
CA GLU A 71 0.87 -14.68 -21.84
C GLU A 71 1.12 -13.22 -22.28
N GLU A 72 0.73 -12.27 -21.46
CA GLU A 72 0.88 -10.84 -21.70
C GLU A 72 1.65 -10.16 -20.58
N TYR A 73 2.34 -9.06 -20.91
CA TYR A 73 2.97 -8.22 -19.88
C TYR A 73 1.93 -7.34 -19.19
N PRO A 74 1.70 -7.48 -17.88
CA PRO A 74 0.59 -6.84 -17.20
C PRO A 74 0.92 -5.39 -16.80
N LEU A 75 0.94 -4.49 -17.76
CA LEU A 75 1.07 -3.05 -17.55
C LEU A 75 -0.16 -2.33 -18.13
N LEU A 76 -0.89 -1.61 -17.28
CA LEU A 76 -2.16 -0.99 -17.59
C LEU A 76 -2.07 0.54 -17.53
N ALA A 77 -3.05 1.19 -18.16
CA ALA A 77 -3.26 2.64 -18.12
C ALA A 77 -4.52 2.97 -17.33
N VAL A 78 -4.40 3.86 -16.35
CA VAL A 78 -5.50 4.39 -15.55
C VAL A 78 -5.53 5.90 -15.71
N SER A 79 -6.71 6.45 -15.89
CA SER A 79 -6.91 7.90 -15.83
C SER A 79 -8.34 8.20 -15.44
N SER A 80 -8.51 9.29 -14.75
CA SER A 80 -9.82 9.88 -14.54
C SER A 80 -10.43 10.47 -15.81
N SER A 81 -9.64 10.61 -16.87
CA SER A 81 -10.05 11.14 -18.18
C SER A 81 -9.50 10.27 -19.32
N LEU A 82 -9.81 8.99 -19.31
CA LEU A 82 -9.27 8.02 -20.27
C LEU A 82 -9.66 8.35 -21.73
N LEU A 83 -10.82 8.96 -22.00
CA LEU A 83 -11.18 9.37 -23.36
C LEU A 83 -10.17 10.36 -23.96
N HIS A 84 -9.54 11.18 -23.10
CA HIS A 84 -8.48 12.11 -23.56
C HIS A 84 -7.08 11.48 -23.51
N THR A 85 -6.80 10.62 -22.54
CA THR A 85 -5.44 10.17 -22.28
C THR A 85 -5.10 8.81 -22.92
N ALA A 86 -6.10 7.99 -23.25
CA ALA A 86 -5.90 6.67 -23.84
C ALA A 86 -5.05 6.68 -25.13
N PRO A 87 -5.20 7.64 -26.06
CA PRO A 87 -4.32 7.73 -27.23
C PRO A 87 -2.84 7.94 -26.87
N SER A 88 -2.56 8.69 -25.80
CA SER A 88 -1.19 8.91 -25.30
C SER A 88 -0.61 7.63 -24.73
N TYR A 89 -1.37 6.92 -23.94
CA TYR A 89 -0.97 5.61 -23.41
C TYR A 89 -0.74 4.58 -24.52
N ARG A 90 -1.60 4.58 -25.55
CA ARG A 90 -1.40 3.70 -26.72
C ARG A 90 -0.07 3.98 -27.44
N ARG A 91 0.32 5.27 -27.60
CA ARG A 91 1.64 5.63 -28.15
C ARG A 91 2.80 5.07 -27.34
N ALA A 92 2.62 4.95 -26.02
CA ALA A 92 3.57 4.30 -25.11
C ALA A 92 3.51 2.75 -25.14
N GLY A 93 2.62 2.16 -25.95
CA GLY A 93 2.47 0.70 -26.08
C GLY A 93 1.48 0.06 -25.11
N LEU A 94 0.73 0.86 -24.33
CA LEU A 94 -0.26 0.35 -23.41
C LEU A 94 -1.60 0.16 -24.11
N ARG A 95 -2.21 -1.01 -23.94
CA ARG A 95 -3.51 -1.38 -24.49
C ARG A 95 -4.48 -1.95 -23.47
N PHE A 96 -4.07 -2.12 -22.23
CA PHE A 96 -4.94 -2.50 -21.13
C PHE A 96 -5.40 -1.24 -20.42
N LEU A 97 -6.70 -0.98 -20.48
CA LEU A 97 -7.30 0.25 -19.96
C LEU A 97 -8.08 -0.06 -18.67
N HIS A 98 -7.90 0.78 -17.67
CA HIS A 98 -8.54 0.66 -16.37
C HIS A 98 -9.40 1.89 -16.04
N PRO A 99 -10.59 2.01 -16.67
CA PRO A 99 -11.50 3.14 -16.45
C PRO A 99 -12.13 3.10 -15.06
N LEU A 100 -12.41 4.28 -14.50
CA LEU A 100 -13.14 4.46 -13.24
C LEU A 100 -14.64 4.55 -13.56
N ILE A 101 -15.44 3.70 -12.92
CA ILE A 101 -16.90 3.59 -13.14
C ILE A 101 -17.63 3.71 -11.82
N GLY A 102 -18.56 4.67 -11.72
CA GLY A 102 -19.48 4.80 -10.60
C GLY A 102 -20.77 4.07 -10.87
N LEU A 103 -20.96 2.89 -10.28
CA LEU A 103 -22.17 2.09 -10.51
C LEU A 103 -23.45 2.77 -10.02
N GLU A 104 -23.32 3.70 -9.06
CA GLU A 104 -24.40 4.54 -8.53
C GLU A 104 -25.10 5.37 -9.63
N ASP A 105 -24.39 5.72 -10.71
CA ASP A 105 -24.95 6.49 -11.84
C ASP A 105 -25.94 5.65 -12.69
N GLY A 106 -25.77 4.34 -12.71
CA GLY A 106 -26.65 3.43 -13.40
C GLY A 106 -27.72 2.78 -12.52
N TRP A 107 -27.63 2.92 -11.22
CA TRP A 107 -28.61 2.44 -10.25
C TRP A 107 -29.62 3.54 -9.93
N ILE A 108 -30.64 3.67 -10.78
CA ILE A 108 -31.53 4.83 -10.86
C ILE A 108 -32.78 4.75 -9.94
N GLY A 109 -33.00 3.60 -9.30
CA GLY A 109 -34.14 3.38 -8.39
C GLY A 109 -34.20 1.94 -7.88
N PRO A 110 -35.13 1.60 -6.97
CA PRO A 110 -35.27 0.24 -6.47
C PRO A 110 -35.48 -0.76 -7.64
N ALA A 111 -34.53 -1.68 -7.80
CA ALA A 111 -34.49 -2.65 -8.91
C ALA A 111 -34.59 -1.99 -10.32
N GLN A 112 -34.18 -0.73 -10.47
CA GLN A 112 -34.17 -0.01 -11.74
C GLN A 112 -32.75 0.38 -12.12
N TYR A 113 -32.36 0.03 -13.35
CA TYR A 113 -30.98 0.18 -13.82
C TYR A 113 -30.95 0.73 -15.24
N ASP A 114 -30.00 1.61 -15.54
CA ASP A 114 -29.68 2.10 -16.88
C ASP A 114 -28.16 2.11 -17.10
N TRP A 115 -27.67 1.22 -17.92
CA TRP A 115 -26.24 1.07 -18.21
C TRP A 115 -25.82 1.68 -19.55
N THR A 116 -26.72 2.37 -20.25
CA THR A 116 -26.49 2.93 -21.61
C THR A 116 -25.27 3.85 -21.64
N ARG A 117 -25.05 4.63 -20.57
CA ARG A 117 -23.90 5.52 -20.48
C ARG A 117 -22.57 4.74 -20.46
N PHE A 118 -22.51 3.61 -19.77
CA PHE A 118 -21.31 2.80 -19.71
C PHE A 118 -21.04 2.08 -21.04
N ASP A 119 -22.06 1.59 -21.72
CA ASP A 119 -21.92 1.04 -23.06
C ASP A 119 -21.28 2.03 -24.02
N LYS A 120 -21.81 3.26 -24.07
CA LYS A 120 -21.28 4.35 -24.88
C LYS A 120 -19.82 4.68 -24.51
N TYR A 121 -19.53 4.74 -23.23
CA TYR A 121 -18.18 5.04 -22.72
C TYR A 121 -17.16 3.97 -23.14
N PHE A 122 -17.46 2.69 -22.96
CA PHE A 122 -16.59 1.61 -23.38
C PHE A 122 -16.45 1.51 -24.89
N ALA A 123 -17.53 1.69 -25.64
CA ALA A 123 -17.48 1.74 -27.10
C ALA A 123 -16.55 2.86 -27.60
N LYS A 124 -16.61 4.04 -26.98
CA LYS A 124 -15.74 5.16 -27.33
C LYS A 124 -14.28 4.91 -27.00
N LEU A 125 -13.98 4.27 -25.86
CA LEU A 125 -12.62 3.83 -25.56
C LEU A 125 -12.08 2.86 -26.61
N LEU A 126 -12.90 1.92 -27.08
CA LEU A 126 -12.52 0.97 -28.14
C LEU A 126 -12.43 1.59 -29.53
N GLU A 127 -13.10 2.72 -29.79
CA GLU A 127 -12.87 3.52 -30.99
C GLU A 127 -11.49 4.19 -30.96
N LEU A 128 -11.13 4.78 -29.80
CA LEU A 128 -9.84 5.46 -29.61
C LEU A 128 -8.65 4.49 -29.59
N VAL A 129 -8.85 3.30 -29.01
CA VAL A 129 -7.84 2.24 -28.87
C VAL A 129 -8.46 0.90 -29.31
N PRO A 130 -8.53 0.61 -30.64
CA PRO A 130 -9.29 -0.54 -31.16
C PRO A 130 -8.80 -1.92 -30.74
N ASP A 131 -7.56 -2.03 -30.29
CA ASP A 131 -6.93 -3.24 -29.77
C ASP A 131 -6.94 -3.31 -28.23
N ALA A 132 -7.66 -2.40 -27.57
CA ALA A 132 -7.71 -2.38 -26.12
C ALA A 132 -8.52 -3.54 -25.53
N PHE A 133 -8.12 -3.92 -24.30
CA PHE A 133 -8.91 -4.70 -23.36
C PHE A 133 -9.16 -3.87 -22.11
N ILE A 134 -10.32 -4.02 -21.51
CA ILE A 134 -10.84 -3.14 -20.47
C ILE A 134 -10.95 -3.91 -19.16
N LEU A 135 -10.43 -3.34 -18.08
CA LEU A 135 -10.54 -3.79 -16.71
C LEU A 135 -11.17 -2.66 -15.87
N PRO A 136 -12.49 -2.43 -15.90
CA PRO A 136 -13.08 -1.30 -15.23
C PRO A 136 -12.96 -1.42 -13.70
N ARG A 137 -12.68 -0.28 -13.03
CA ARG A 137 -12.77 -0.13 -11.58
C ARG A 137 -14.21 0.23 -11.25
N LEU A 138 -14.92 -0.72 -10.65
CA LEU A 138 -16.32 -0.58 -10.29
C LEU A 138 -16.45 -0.02 -8.87
N HIS A 139 -16.87 1.22 -8.74
CA HIS A 139 -17.18 1.82 -7.45
C HIS A 139 -18.61 1.47 -7.05
N SER A 140 -18.76 0.85 -5.87
CA SER A 140 -20.02 0.33 -5.34
C SER A 140 -20.67 1.30 -4.33
N TYR A 141 -20.73 2.59 -4.64
CA TYR A 141 -21.37 3.55 -3.76
C TYR A 141 -22.91 3.40 -3.78
N ALA A 142 -23.53 3.67 -2.64
CA ALA A 142 -24.98 3.80 -2.57
C ALA A 142 -25.40 5.14 -3.21
N PRO A 143 -26.36 5.16 -4.18
CA PRO A 143 -26.86 6.39 -4.76
C PRO A 143 -27.63 7.25 -3.74
N VAL A 144 -27.82 8.53 -4.06
CA VAL A 144 -28.47 9.49 -3.14
C VAL A 144 -29.84 9.01 -2.73
N TRP A 145 -30.68 8.58 -3.70
CA TRP A 145 -32.03 8.08 -3.40
C TRP A 145 -32.03 6.91 -2.41
N TRP A 146 -31.01 6.02 -2.47
CA TRP A 146 -30.89 4.89 -1.56
C TRP A 146 -30.57 5.37 -0.13
N LYS A 147 -29.63 6.30 -0.01
CA LYS A 147 -29.25 6.87 1.30
C LYS A 147 -30.40 7.61 1.96
N GLU A 148 -31.23 8.32 1.17
CA GLU A 148 -32.45 8.99 1.65
C GLU A 148 -33.52 7.98 2.10
N ALA A 149 -33.61 6.83 1.43
CA ALA A 149 -34.56 5.77 1.79
C ALA A 149 -34.11 4.93 3.00
N HIS A 150 -32.80 4.89 3.30
CA HIS A 150 -32.20 4.03 4.33
C HIS A 150 -31.23 4.79 5.26
N PRO A 151 -31.68 5.88 5.91
CA PRO A 151 -30.78 6.70 6.75
C PRO A 151 -30.25 5.95 7.99
N GLU A 152 -30.92 4.88 8.42
CA GLU A 152 -30.50 4.02 9.53
C GLU A 152 -29.33 3.09 9.16
N GLU A 153 -29.12 2.85 7.88
CA GLU A 153 -28.08 1.95 7.33
C GLU A 153 -26.78 2.68 7.03
N LEU A 154 -26.73 3.99 7.28
CA LEU A 154 -25.53 4.80 7.00
C LEU A 154 -24.52 4.72 8.13
N VAL A 155 -23.24 4.92 7.77
CA VAL A 155 -22.14 5.07 8.73
C VAL A 155 -22.44 6.20 9.72
N LYS A 156 -22.23 5.93 11.00
CA LYS A 156 -22.25 6.95 12.06
C LYS A 156 -20.86 7.08 12.65
N CYS A 157 -20.43 8.31 12.84
CA CYS A 157 -19.13 8.61 13.41
C CYS A 157 -19.25 8.97 14.89
N GLY A 158 -18.28 8.59 15.71
CA GLY A 158 -18.22 8.90 17.12
C GLY A 158 -17.79 10.34 17.41
N LEU A 159 -17.08 10.97 16.46
CA LEU A 159 -16.68 12.37 16.53
C LEU A 159 -17.53 13.22 15.58
N PRO A 160 -17.76 14.51 15.90
CA PRO A 160 -18.49 15.43 15.02
C PRO A 160 -17.82 15.54 13.66
N ILE A 161 -18.62 15.42 12.60
CA ILE A 161 -18.17 15.61 11.23
C ILE A 161 -18.16 17.11 10.92
N ASP A 162 -17.01 17.64 10.53
CA ASP A 162 -16.94 18.99 9.97
C ASP A 162 -17.39 18.97 8.50
N ALA A 163 -18.70 19.15 8.32
CA ALA A 163 -19.32 19.19 6.99
C ALA A 163 -18.80 20.35 6.10
N GLY A 164 -18.18 21.37 6.68
CA GLY A 164 -17.58 22.49 5.93
C GLY A 164 -16.43 22.07 5.05
N GLN A 165 -15.69 21.05 5.43
CA GLN A 165 -14.55 20.53 4.66
C GLN A 165 -14.96 19.64 3.47
N TYR A 166 -16.22 19.25 3.36
CA TYR A 166 -16.71 18.26 2.36
C TYR A 166 -17.62 18.83 1.28
N LYS A 167 -17.84 20.12 1.25
CA LYS A 167 -18.48 20.78 0.09
C LYS A 167 -17.49 20.90 -1.07
N ALA A 168 -16.71 19.87 -1.34
CA ALA A 168 -16.03 19.78 -2.61
C ALA A 168 -17.08 19.65 -3.71
N ALA A 169 -16.96 20.48 -4.74
CA ALA A 169 -17.89 20.49 -5.86
C ALA A 169 -18.06 19.08 -6.44
N ALA A 170 -19.30 18.67 -6.63
CA ALA A 170 -19.62 17.40 -7.26
C ALA A 170 -19.00 17.38 -8.67
N GLN A 171 -17.94 16.60 -8.83
CA GLN A 171 -17.30 16.42 -10.13
C GLN A 171 -17.57 15.01 -10.61
N VAL A 172 -18.50 14.90 -11.55
CA VAL A 172 -18.77 13.67 -12.27
C VAL A 172 -17.79 13.58 -13.43
N ILE A 173 -17.01 12.51 -13.49
CA ILE A 173 -16.11 12.26 -14.61
C ILE A 173 -16.74 11.44 -15.72
N GLU A 174 -16.00 11.27 -16.80
CA GLU A 174 -16.42 10.63 -18.05
C GLU A 174 -17.12 9.28 -17.86
N GLY A 175 -16.68 8.45 -16.93
CA GLY A 175 -17.26 7.14 -16.61
C GLY A 175 -18.43 7.14 -15.63
N GLY A 176 -19.01 8.32 -15.32
CA GLY A 176 -20.06 8.41 -14.30
C GLY A 176 -19.56 8.41 -12.87
N PHE A 177 -18.26 8.27 -12.66
CA PHE A 177 -17.65 8.24 -11.35
C PHE A 177 -17.72 9.61 -10.67
N ASN A 178 -18.25 9.65 -9.47
CA ASN A 178 -18.40 10.88 -8.70
C ASN A 178 -17.35 10.97 -7.59
N TRP A 179 -16.40 11.89 -7.76
CA TRP A 179 -15.36 12.08 -6.74
C TRP A 179 -15.88 12.56 -5.39
N THR A 180 -17.05 13.19 -5.33
CA THR A 180 -17.64 13.55 -4.03
C THR A 180 -18.07 12.34 -3.24
N ALA A 181 -18.46 11.25 -3.90
CA ALA A 181 -18.78 10.00 -3.22
C ALA A 181 -17.58 9.40 -2.48
N LEU A 182 -16.35 9.69 -2.93
CA LEU A 182 -15.12 9.28 -2.22
C LEU A 182 -14.98 9.89 -0.83
N PHE A 183 -15.61 11.02 -0.58
CA PHE A 183 -15.46 11.81 0.64
C PHE A 183 -16.79 12.00 1.38
N ASP A 184 -17.85 11.34 0.92
CA ASP A 184 -19.15 11.44 1.53
C ASP A 184 -19.16 10.74 2.91
N PRO A 185 -19.24 11.48 4.02
CA PRO A 185 -19.27 10.91 5.36
C PRO A 185 -20.56 10.13 5.66
N TYR A 186 -21.55 10.23 4.79
CA TYR A 186 -22.84 9.54 4.89
C TYR A 186 -22.91 8.33 3.94
N ALA A 187 -21.82 7.63 3.76
CA ALA A 187 -21.81 6.38 3.01
C ALA A 187 -22.60 5.28 3.72
N ALA A 188 -23.08 4.29 2.96
CA ALA A 188 -23.67 3.10 3.55
C ALA A 188 -22.65 2.34 4.41
N SER A 189 -23.08 1.87 5.59
CA SER A 189 -22.23 1.03 6.44
C SER A 189 -21.95 -0.33 5.76
N PHE A 190 -20.72 -0.81 5.82
CA PHE A 190 -20.41 -2.19 5.40
C PHE A 190 -21.04 -3.25 6.30
N ALA A 191 -21.51 -2.87 7.47
CA ALA A 191 -22.28 -3.75 8.35
C ALA A 191 -23.75 -3.89 7.92
N SER A 192 -24.24 -3.03 7.03
CA SER A 192 -25.61 -3.08 6.53
C SER A 192 -25.86 -4.28 5.63
N GLU A 193 -26.68 -5.22 6.08
CA GLU A 193 -27.11 -6.36 5.26
C GLU A 193 -28.04 -5.92 4.11
N VAL A 194 -28.77 -4.82 4.29
CA VAL A 194 -29.59 -4.21 3.23
C VAL A 194 -28.71 -3.71 2.11
N TYR A 195 -27.70 -2.91 2.44
CA TYR A 195 -26.74 -2.40 1.45
C TYR A 195 -26.02 -3.51 0.72
N LYS A 196 -25.48 -4.51 1.45
CA LYS A 196 -24.78 -5.65 0.83
C LYS A 196 -25.67 -6.41 -0.14
N ARG A 197 -26.90 -6.76 0.27
CA ARG A 197 -27.84 -7.46 -0.57
C ARG A 197 -28.17 -6.70 -1.85
N GLU A 198 -28.51 -5.43 -1.74
CA GLU A 198 -28.94 -4.62 -2.88
C GLU A 198 -27.78 -4.22 -3.80
N THR A 199 -26.57 -4.05 -3.25
CA THR A 199 -25.36 -3.92 -4.04
C THR A 199 -25.05 -5.21 -4.82
N ILE A 200 -25.25 -6.38 -4.23
CA ILE A 200 -25.11 -7.66 -4.93
C ILE A 200 -26.12 -7.76 -6.08
N GLU A 201 -27.36 -7.37 -5.88
CA GLU A 201 -28.39 -7.33 -6.93
C GLU A 201 -28.01 -6.37 -8.07
N MET A 202 -27.53 -5.20 -7.73
CA MET A 202 -27.01 -4.22 -8.70
C MET A 202 -25.82 -4.79 -9.49
N LEU A 203 -24.84 -5.39 -8.81
CA LEU A 203 -23.68 -6.02 -9.46
C LEU A 203 -24.12 -7.14 -10.43
N ARG A 204 -25.03 -8.01 -10.02
CA ARG A 204 -25.58 -9.07 -10.89
C ARG A 204 -26.25 -8.49 -12.13
N ASN A 205 -27.04 -7.43 -11.96
CA ASN A 205 -27.70 -6.77 -13.09
C ASN A 205 -26.69 -6.16 -14.06
N PHE A 206 -25.69 -5.42 -13.56
CA PHE A 206 -24.63 -4.84 -14.38
C PHE A 206 -23.83 -5.91 -15.12
N LEU A 207 -23.38 -6.94 -14.41
CA LEU A 207 -22.58 -8.01 -15.00
C LEU A 207 -23.38 -8.83 -16.02
N GLY A 208 -24.65 -9.13 -15.74
CA GLY A 208 -25.53 -9.80 -16.69
C GLY A 208 -25.73 -8.97 -17.97
N HIS A 209 -25.88 -7.65 -17.84
CA HIS A 209 -25.91 -6.72 -18.99
C HIS A 209 -24.59 -6.78 -19.80
N MET A 210 -23.44 -6.72 -19.14
CA MET A 210 -22.13 -6.79 -19.81
C MET A 210 -21.91 -8.15 -20.50
N GLU A 211 -22.32 -9.25 -19.89
CA GLU A 211 -22.21 -10.61 -20.48
C GLU A 211 -23.15 -10.80 -21.69
N ALA A 212 -24.29 -10.12 -21.70
CA ALA A 212 -25.18 -10.09 -22.88
C ALA A 212 -24.68 -9.15 -23.99
N SER A 213 -23.82 -8.18 -23.69
CA SER A 213 -23.29 -7.20 -24.63
C SER A 213 -22.14 -7.77 -25.47
N PRO A 214 -21.95 -7.32 -26.73
CA PRO A 214 -20.74 -7.57 -27.52
C PRO A 214 -19.45 -7.11 -26.84
N LEU A 215 -19.52 -6.16 -25.91
CA LEU A 215 -18.40 -5.65 -25.11
C LEU A 215 -17.71 -6.76 -24.30
N ARG A 216 -18.38 -7.86 -24.00
CA ARG A 216 -17.80 -9.03 -23.30
C ARG A 216 -16.54 -9.57 -23.96
N SER A 217 -16.37 -9.35 -25.27
CA SER A 217 -15.15 -9.74 -26.01
C SER A 217 -13.93 -8.94 -25.62
N ARG A 218 -14.10 -7.80 -24.96
CA ARG A 218 -13.04 -6.85 -24.58
C ARG A 218 -12.92 -6.65 -23.07
N MET A 219 -13.85 -7.19 -22.26
CA MET A 219 -13.76 -7.13 -20.80
C MET A 219 -12.82 -8.21 -20.28
N MET A 220 -11.64 -7.81 -19.80
CA MET A 220 -10.63 -8.72 -19.27
C MET A 220 -10.82 -9.01 -17.76
N GLY A 221 -11.70 -8.27 -17.10
CA GLY A 221 -11.99 -8.41 -15.68
C GLY A 221 -12.69 -7.20 -15.10
N TYR A 222 -12.84 -7.23 -13.78
CA TYR A 222 -13.44 -6.15 -13.00
C TYR A 222 -12.65 -5.94 -11.71
N HIS A 223 -12.41 -4.68 -11.36
CA HIS A 223 -11.80 -4.29 -10.10
C HIS A 223 -12.88 -3.73 -9.19
N ILE A 224 -13.24 -4.45 -8.14
CA ILE A 224 -14.25 -3.99 -7.20
C ILE A 224 -13.66 -2.99 -6.21
N SER A 225 -14.34 -1.87 -6.05
CA SER A 225 -13.93 -0.71 -5.25
C SER A 225 -15.09 -0.17 -4.45
N GLY A 226 -14.79 0.46 -3.33
CA GLY A 226 -15.78 1.14 -2.50
C GLY A 226 -15.15 2.05 -1.46
N MET A 227 -15.96 2.82 -0.78
CA MET A 227 -15.58 3.74 0.28
C MET A 227 -14.53 4.79 -0.13
N HIS A 228 -13.83 5.34 0.84
CA HIS A 228 -12.88 6.43 0.64
C HIS A 228 -11.80 6.04 -0.38
N THR A 229 -11.62 6.87 -1.38
CA THR A 229 -10.68 6.68 -2.50
C THR A 229 -10.89 5.42 -3.35
N GLY A 230 -12.00 4.68 -3.12
CA GLY A 230 -12.23 3.39 -3.76
C GLY A 230 -11.33 2.26 -3.24
N GLU A 231 -10.62 2.51 -2.15
CA GLU A 231 -9.63 1.61 -1.57
C GLU A 231 -10.14 0.90 -0.31
N TRP A 232 -11.45 0.85 -0.10
CA TRP A 232 -12.13 0.22 1.05
C TRP A 232 -11.78 0.81 2.42
N HIS A 233 -11.15 1.99 2.44
CA HIS A 233 -11.02 2.71 3.68
C HIS A 233 -12.39 3.22 4.11
N TYR A 234 -12.76 3.02 5.37
CA TYR A 234 -14.00 3.61 5.86
C TYR A 234 -14.01 5.11 5.65
N ILE A 235 -15.07 5.60 5.03
CA ILE A 235 -15.28 7.03 4.89
C ILE A 235 -15.43 7.62 6.28
N GLY A 236 -14.75 8.74 6.53
CA GLY A 236 -14.76 9.34 7.84
C GLY A 236 -13.93 8.61 8.89
N CYS A 237 -12.95 7.79 8.49
CA CYS A 237 -12.07 7.09 9.44
C CYS A 237 -11.50 8.01 10.53
N ARG A 238 -11.22 9.29 10.22
CA ARG A 238 -10.77 10.31 11.18
C ARG A 238 -11.82 10.77 12.18
N TRP A 239 -13.11 10.47 11.97
CA TRP A 239 -14.19 10.74 12.91
C TRP A 239 -14.66 9.51 13.67
N MET A 240 -13.86 8.47 13.63
CA MET A 240 -14.10 7.21 14.33
C MET A 240 -15.40 6.53 13.92
N PRO A 241 -15.51 5.96 12.73
CA PRO A 241 -16.59 5.07 12.37
C PRO A 241 -16.42 3.70 13.10
N ASP A 242 -17.34 2.81 13.15
CA ASP A 242 -18.71 2.94 12.74
C ASP A 242 -19.60 2.75 13.98
N TYR A 243 -20.41 3.72 14.30
CA TYR A 243 -21.37 3.69 15.43
C TYR A 243 -22.81 3.49 14.93
N SER A 244 -22.99 2.89 13.75
CA SER A 244 -24.29 2.58 13.20
C SER A 244 -24.96 1.39 13.89
N ALA A 245 -26.27 1.32 13.84
CA ALA A 245 -27.03 0.19 14.35
C ALA A 245 -26.67 -1.15 13.65
N PRO A 246 -26.44 -1.20 12.32
CA PRO A 246 -25.90 -2.38 11.67
C PRO A 246 -24.57 -2.87 12.26
N MET A 247 -23.65 -1.96 12.57
CA MET A 247 -22.36 -2.34 13.15
C MET A 247 -22.52 -2.85 14.58
N GLU A 248 -23.37 -2.22 15.40
CA GLU A 248 -23.67 -2.71 16.74
C GLU A 248 -24.30 -4.11 16.73
N LYS A 249 -25.11 -4.42 15.73
CA LYS A 249 -25.69 -5.75 15.54
C LYS A 249 -24.63 -6.82 15.27
N ILE A 250 -23.55 -6.48 14.57
CA ILE A 250 -22.45 -7.41 14.23
C ILE A 250 -21.44 -7.53 15.38
N ALA A 251 -21.03 -6.39 15.94
CA ALA A 251 -19.92 -6.34 16.89
C ALA A 251 -20.33 -6.37 18.37
N GLY A 252 -21.65 -6.27 18.65
CA GLY A 252 -22.14 -6.02 19.99
C GLY A 252 -22.00 -4.55 20.40
N PRO A 253 -22.08 -4.22 21.68
CA PRO A 253 -21.94 -2.84 22.15
C PRO A 253 -20.64 -2.20 21.68
N ILE A 254 -20.75 -1.06 21.01
CA ILE A 254 -19.60 -0.37 20.44
C ILE A 254 -18.89 0.43 21.54
N PRO A 255 -17.57 0.26 21.74
CA PRO A 255 -16.82 1.00 22.74
C PRO A 255 -16.87 2.50 22.51
N SER A 256 -16.95 3.31 23.59
CA SER A 256 -16.99 4.76 23.46
C SER A 256 -15.74 5.33 22.80
N VAL A 257 -15.85 6.56 22.29
CA VAL A 257 -14.72 7.25 21.65
C VAL A 257 -13.51 7.33 22.58
N GLU A 258 -13.73 7.67 23.86
CA GLU A 258 -12.67 7.81 24.87
C GLU A 258 -11.93 6.49 25.11
N ARG A 259 -12.65 5.36 25.02
CA ARG A 259 -12.06 4.03 25.13
C ARG A 259 -11.25 3.63 23.89
N ARG A 260 -11.67 4.09 22.73
CA ARG A 260 -10.94 3.85 21.48
C ARG A 260 -9.75 4.79 21.32
N ILE A 261 -9.86 6.05 21.79
CA ILE A 261 -8.78 7.06 21.78
C ILE A 261 -8.29 7.26 23.21
N ASP A 262 -7.24 6.60 23.62
CA ASP A 262 -6.57 6.94 24.87
C ASP A 262 -5.25 7.66 24.54
N LYS A 263 -5.27 8.99 24.61
CA LYS A 263 -4.17 9.85 24.17
C LYS A 263 -2.93 9.78 25.07
N GLU A 264 -3.09 9.43 26.33
CA GLU A 264 -2.02 9.47 27.35
C GLU A 264 -1.68 8.08 27.92
N GLY A 265 -2.35 7.05 27.46
CA GLY A 265 -2.19 5.69 27.94
C GLY A 265 -0.90 5.02 27.46
N PRO A 266 -0.65 3.80 27.95
CA PRO A 266 0.48 2.99 27.49
C PRO A 266 0.35 2.66 26.00
N LEU A 267 1.47 2.41 25.34
CA LEU A 267 1.52 2.04 23.91
C LEU A 267 0.67 0.81 23.56
N MET A 268 0.43 -0.06 24.54
CA MET A 268 -0.35 -1.29 24.36
C MET A 268 -1.68 -1.21 25.09
N ARG A 269 -2.73 -1.77 24.48
CA ARG A 269 -3.99 -2.06 25.16
C ARG A 269 -3.80 -3.22 26.12
N ASP A 270 -4.44 -3.15 27.27
CA ASP A 270 -4.51 -4.27 28.19
C ASP A 270 -5.55 -5.28 27.66
N PRO A 271 -5.16 -6.54 27.34
CA PRO A 271 -6.08 -7.50 26.74
C PRO A 271 -7.29 -7.85 27.61
N GLU A 272 -7.16 -7.76 28.92
CA GLU A 272 -8.29 -7.99 29.84
C GLU A 272 -9.21 -6.76 29.91
N ARG A 273 -8.64 -5.59 30.19
CA ARG A 273 -9.39 -4.33 30.35
C ARG A 273 -9.99 -3.82 29.05
N ASP A 274 -9.24 -3.92 27.93
CA ASP A 274 -9.59 -3.35 26.63
C ASP A 274 -10.12 -4.43 25.64
N ARG A 275 -10.53 -5.59 26.17
CA ARG A 275 -11.03 -6.74 25.40
C ARG A 275 -12.15 -6.36 24.44
N ASP A 276 -13.09 -5.53 24.88
CA ASP A 276 -14.19 -5.05 24.07
C ASP A 276 -13.72 -4.19 22.89
N VAL A 277 -12.71 -3.34 23.08
CA VAL A 277 -12.13 -2.53 22.00
C VAL A 277 -11.42 -3.42 20.96
N ILE A 278 -10.63 -4.38 21.43
CA ILE A 278 -9.91 -5.32 20.55
C ILE A 278 -10.91 -6.18 19.75
N ALA A 279 -11.95 -6.67 20.40
CA ALA A 279 -12.99 -7.49 19.77
C ALA A 279 -13.82 -6.68 18.76
N PHE A 280 -14.19 -5.44 19.12
CA PHE A 280 -14.85 -4.53 18.19
C PHE A 280 -14.00 -4.27 16.94
N LEU A 281 -12.75 -3.87 17.11
CA LEU A 281 -11.84 -3.61 15.99
C LEU A 281 -11.68 -4.86 15.11
N HIS A 282 -11.54 -6.04 15.69
CA HIS A 282 -11.48 -7.28 14.91
C HIS A 282 -12.75 -7.49 14.08
N SER A 283 -13.93 -7.37 14.67
CA SER A 283 -15.22 -7.54 13.99
C SER A 283 -15.41 -6.50 12.88
N TYR A 284 -15.03 -5.25 13.13
CA TYR A 284 -15.08 -4.14 12.20
C TYR A 284 -14.22 -4.40 10.94
N HIS A 285 -12.95 -4.77 11.12
CA HIS A 285 -12.05 -5.07 10.01
C HIS A 285 -12.44 -6.35 9.26
N LYS A 286 -12.88 -7.37 10.00
CA LYS A 286 -13.34 -8.62 9.40
C LYS A 286 -14.56 -8.42 8.52
N ASN A 287 -15.55 -7.66 8.99
CA ASN A 287 -16.75 -7.35 8.22
C ASN A 287 -16.42 -6.61 6.91
N THR A 288 -15.45 -5.71 6.92
CA THR A 288 -14.98 -5.04 5.70
C THR A 288 -14.39 -6.06 4.71
N ALA A 289 -13.50 -6.93 5.18
CA ALA A 289 -12.88 -7.97 4.34
C ALA A 289 -13.91 -8.95 3.77
N ASP A 290 -14.87 -9.40 4.60
CA ASP A 290 -15.95 -10.31 4.18
C ASP A 290 -16.86 -9.66 3.11
N THR A 291 -17.12 -8.35 3.24
CA THR A 291 -17.89 -7.59 2.24
C THR A 291 -17.18 -7.56 0.89
N VAL A 292 -15.88 -7.24 0.89
CA VAL A 292 -15.06 -7.27 -0.33
C VAL A 292 -15.06 -8.65 -0.98
N ALA A 293 -14.85 -9.70 -0.19
CA ALA A 293 -14.84 -11.08 -0.69
C ALA A 293 -16.21 -11.50 -1.25
N SER A 294 -17.31 -11.05 -0.63
CA SER A 294 -18.66 -11.35 -1.11
C SER A 294 -18.97 -10.71 -2.47
N PHE A 295 -18.54 -9.47 -2.68
CA PHE A 295 -18.72 -8.79 -3.97
C PHE A 295 -17.83 -9.40 -5.06
N ALA A 296 -16.59 -9.76 -4.73
CA ALA A 296 -15.70 -10.46 -5.65
C ALA A 296 -16.29 -11.82 -6.10
N LYS A 297 -16.90 -12.57 -5.17
CA LYS A 297 -17.58 -13.81 -5.47
C LYS A 297 -18.68 -13.62 -6.52
N VAL A 298 -19.51 -12.60 -6.38
CA VAL A 298 -20.56 -12.30 -7.38
C VAL A 298 -19.96 -12.03 -8.75
N ILE A 299 -18.86 -11.26 -8.83
CA ILE A 299 -18.19 -11.00 -10.12
C ILE A 299 -17.74 -12.31 -10.77
N LYS A 300 -17.14 -13.21 -10.02
CA LYS A 300 -16.65 -14.49 -10.56
C LYS A 300 -17.80 -15.41 -10.97
N GLU A 301 -18.86 -15.50 -10.18
CA GLU A 301 -20.04 -16.31 -10.48
C GLU A 301 -20.72 -15.84 -11.78
N GLU A 302 -21.04 -14.55 -11.89
CA GLU A 302 -21.74 -13.97 -13.05
C GLU A 302 -20.91 -14.02 -14.34
N THR A 303 -19.58 -13.99 -14.23
CA THR A 303 -18.68 -14.12 -15.39
C THR A 303 -18.20 -15.54 -15.66
N GLY A 304 -18.72 -16.53 -14.93
CA GLY A 304 -18.32 -17.94 -15.05
C GLY A 304 -16.82 -18.16 -14.84
N HIS A 305 -16.20 -17.42 -13.92
CA HIS A 305 -14.75 -17.43 -13.62
C HIS A 305 -13.85 -17.19 -14.86
N ARG A 306 -14.41 -16.62 -15.92
CA ARG A 306 -13.73 -16.46 -17.21
C ARG A 306 -12.76 -15.28 -17.24
N VAL A 307 -13.00 -14.26 -16.43
CA VAL A 307 -12.23 -13.01 -16.39
C VAL A 307 -11.71 -12.70 -14.99
N LEU A 308 -10.83 -11.72 -14.89
CA LEU A 308 -10.20 -11.33 -13.63
C LEU A 308 -11.20 -10.66 -12.68
N CYS A 309 -11.00 -10.89 -11.39
CA CYS A 309 -11.54 -10.06 -10.32
C CYS A 309 -10.38 -9.62 -9.41
N GLY A 310 -10.32 -8.36 -9.05
CA GLY A 310 -9.33 -7.85 -8.11
C GLY A 310 -9.83 -6.65 -7.34
N THR A 311 -9.01 -6.20 -6.41
CA THR A 311 -9.36 -5.13 -5.49
C THR A 311 -8.13 -4.45 -4.89
N PHE A 312 -8.33 -3.28 -4.33
CA PHE A 312 -7.44 -2.70 -3.32
C PHE A 312 -7.76 -3.31 -1.97
N PHE A 313 -6.79 -3.83 -1.26
CA PHE A 313 -6.96 -4.25 0.13
C PHE A 313 -5.61 -4.58 0.79
N CYS A 314 -5.64 -5.01 2.07
CA CYS A 314 -4.50 -5.52 2.81
C CYS A 314 -3.43 -4.47 3.17
N TYR A 315 -3.79 -3.20 3.30
CA TYR A 315 -2.86 -2.12 3.64
C TYR A 315 -2.49 -2.18 5.12
N VAL A 316 -1.25 -2.53 5.41
CA VAL A 316 -0.73 -2.63 6.78
C VAL A 316 0.59 -1.91 7.01
N LEU A 317 1.33 -1.57 5.94
CA LEU A 317 2.55 -0.78 6.06
C LEU A 317 2.26 0.71 6.17
N GLU A 318 1.22 1.17 5.50
CA GLU A 318 0.69 2.52 5.61
C GLU A 318 -0.80 2.49 5.35
N ASN A 319 -1.56 3.07 6.25
CA ASN A 319 -2.97 3.27 6.07
C ASN A 319 -3.42 4.56 6.73
N VAL A 320 -4.50 5.14 6.20
CA VAL A 320 -5.16 6.30 6.80
C VAL A 320 -5.85 5.85 8.07
N MET A 321 -5.37 6.27 9.24
CA MET A 321 -5.96 5.87 10.52
C MET A 321 -6.14 4.34 10.60
N ILE A 322 -5.04 3.64 10.73
CA ILE A 322 -4.97 2.18 10.53
C ILE A 322 -6.04 1.37 11.29
N GLN A 323 -6.41 1.78 12.51
CA GLN A 323 -7.45 1.10 13.30
C GLN A 323 -8.88 1.44 12.87
N GLU A 324 -9.09 2.52 12.12
CA GLU A 324 -10.40 2.95 11.61
C GLU A 324 -10.57 2.69 10.12
N ALA A 325 -9.52 2.25 9.43
CA ALA A 325 -9.55 2.11 7.97
C ALA A 325 -10.24 0.84 7.46
N GLY A 326 -10.23 -0.25 8.22
CA GLY A 326 -10.94 -1.48 7.84
C GLY A 326 -10.06 -2.61 7.28
N HIS A 327 -8.72 -2.51 7.26
CA HIS A 327 -7.81 -3.43 6.54
C HIS A 327 -7.05 -4.44 7.42
N LEU A 328 -7.24 -4.46 8.75
CA LEU A 328 -6.39 -5.25 9.65
C LEU A 328 -6.76 -6.75 9.77
N VAL A 329 -7.76 -7.22 9.04
CA VAL A 329 -8.08 -8.63 8.89
C VAL A 329 -8.01 -8.99 7.40
N PRO A 330 -6.80 -9.18 6.84
CA PRO A 330 -6.61 -9.36 5.41
C PRO A 330 -6.95 -10.76 4.91
N GLU A 331 -7.04 -11.78 5.79
CA GLU A 331 -7.15 -13.19 5.43
C GLU A 331 -8.36 -13.49 4.52
N PRO A 332 -9.59 -13.00 4.77
CA PRO A 332 -10.72 -13.32 3.90
C PRO A 332 -10.52 -12.87 2.44
N VAL A 333 -9.80 -11.77 2.22
CA VAL A 333 -9.48 -11.26 0.88
C VAL A 333 -8.29 -12.00 0.27
N LEU A 334 -7.23 -12.21 1.04
CA LEU A 334 -6.02 -12.91 0.57
C LEU A 334 -6.29 -14.36 0.19
N THR A 335 -7.12 -15.07 0.97
CA THR A 335 -7.38 -16.50 0.74
C THR A 335 -8.58 -16.75 -0.17
N SER A 336 -9.36 -15.72 -0.53
CA SER A 336 -10.54 -15.87 -1.41
C SER A 336 -10.12 -16.43 -2.78
N PRO A 337 -10.75 -17.51 -3.26
CA PRO A 337 -10.52 -18.03 -4.61
C PRO A 337 -11.11 -17.11 -5.70
N ASP A 338 -11.97 -16.17 -5.32
CA ASP A 338 -12.68 -15.26 -6.23
C ASP A 338 -11.93 -13.96 -6.49
N ILE A 339 -10.74 -13.78 -5.88
CA ILE A 339 -9.88 -12.61 -6.08
C ILE A 339 -8.58 -13.08 -6.76
N ASP A 340 -8.33 -12.60 -7.97
CA ASP A 340 -7.16 -12.98 -8.77
C ASP A 340 -5.95 -12.08 -8.50
N TYR A 341 -6.18 -10.82 -8.05
CA TYR A 341 -5.10 -9.89 -7.77
C TYR A 341 -5.44 -8.89 -6.66
N ILE A 342 -4.40 -8.42 -6.00
CA ILE A 342 -4.45 -7.31 -5.04
C ILE A 342 -3.66 -6.14 -5.63
N ALA A 343 -4.24 -4.96 -5.61
CA ALA A 343 -3.59 -3.73 -6.04
C ALA A 343 -3.29 -2.80 -4.85
N THR A 344 -2.28 -1.96 -5.00
CA THR A 344 -1.95 -0.91 -4.03
C THR A 344 -1.16 0.21 -4.68
N PRO A 345 -1.38 1.47 -4.28
CA PRO A 345 -0.41 2.52 -4.54
C PRO A 345 0.85 2.33 -3.69
N TYR A 346 1.87 3.17 -3.95
CA TYR A 346 2.99 3.29 -3.03
C TYR A 346 2.56 3.85 -1.68
N THR A 347 3.48 3.82 -0.72
CA THR A 347 3.32 4.59 0.50
C THR A 347 3.37 6.10 0.18
N TYR A 348 2.40 6.87 0.71
CA TYR A 348 2.31 8.33 0.57
C TYR A 348 2.86 9.05 1.79
N GLN A 349 3.66 8.40 2.59
CA GLN A 349 4.07 8.89 3.87
C GLN A 349 4.70 10.27 3.82
N ARG A 350 4.17 11.16 4.61
CA ARG A 350 4.79 12.45 4.94
C ARG A 350 5.82 12.25 6.05
N SER A 351 6.89 13.01 6.01
CA SER A 351 7.71 13.17 7.19
C SER A 351 6.95 13.99 8.25
N ASN A 352 6.82 13.46 9.46
CA ASN A 352 6.26 14.18 10.59
C ASN A 352 7.29 15.09 11.30
N VAL A 353 8.38 15.42 10.66
CA VAL A 353 9.30 16.42 11.18
C VAL A 353 8.56 17.75 11.23
N PRO A 354 8.44 18.41 12.40
CA PRO A 354 7.76 19.68 12.51
C PRO A 354 8.30 20.70 11.48
N GLY A 355 7.40 21.24 10.65
CA GLY A 355 7.75 22.17 9.58
C GLY A 355 8.00 21.55 8.20
N TYR A 356 7.98 20.23 8.07
CA TYR A 356 8.06 19.52 6.79
C TYR A 356 6.72 18.87 6.45
N HIS A 357 5.97 19.49 5.56
CA HIS A 357 4.73 18.94 4.99
C HIS A 357 4.95 18.44 3.55
N VAL A 358 6.11 17.90 3.24
CA VAL A 358 6.46 17.54 1.86
C VAL A 358 6.37 16.04 1.71
N TRP A 359 5.57 15.59 0.75
CA TRP A 359 5.36 14.16 0.40
C TRP A 359 6.63 13.46 -0.10
N ASP A 360 7.70 14.20 -0.35
CA ASP A 360 8.95 13.71 -0.91
C ASP A 360 10.18 14.09 -0.07
N SER A 361 10.00 14.35 1.23
CA SER A 361 11.11 14.68 2.10
C SER A 361 11.88 13.42 2.54
N ASP A 362 13.16 13.63 2.86
CA ASP A 362 13.94 12.63 3.58
C ASP A 362 13.27 12.33 4.91
N VAL A 363 13.12 11.05 5.23
CA VAL A 363 12.71 10.61 6.55
C VAL A 363 13.95 10.54 7.42
N ILE A 364 13.95 11.31 8.50
CA ILE A 364 15.05 11.42 9.46
C ILE A 364 14.47 11.12 10.84
N ASP A 365 15.13 10.25 11.61
CA ASP A 365 14.74 10.03 13.00
C ASP A 365 15.12 11.21 13.90
N ASP A 366 14.65 11.20 15.15
CA ASP A 366 14.93 12.30 16.08
C ASP A 366 16.40 12.44 16.49
N ALA A 367 17.22 11.44 16.20
CA ALA A 367 18.67 11.48 16.40
C ALA A 367 19.41 12.04 15.17
N GLY A 368 18.71 12.34 14.09
CA GLY A 368 19.28 12.86 12.85
C GLY A 368 19.79 11.77 11.89
N ASN A 369 19.44 10.52 12.10
CA ASN A 369 19.79 9.45 11.16
C ASN A 369 18.86 9.51 9.96
N TRP A 370 19.44 9.52 8.75
CA TRP A 370 18.68 9.44 7.52
C TRP A 370 18.14 8.02 7.33
N LEU A 371 16.83 7.89 7.17
CA LEU A 371 16.13 6.61 7.01
C LEU A 371 15.73 6.33 5.55
N GLY A 372 15.71 7.33 4.71
CA GLY A 372 15.38 7.24 3.30
C GLY A 372 14.22 8.14 2.87
N ARG A 373 13.78 7.95 1.62
CA ARG A 373 12.59 8.56 1.03
C ARG A 373 11.60 7.49 0.63
N ALA A 374 10.32 7.85 0.56
CA ALA A 374 9.28 6.93 0.08
C ALA A 374 9.14 6.95 -1.43
N ARG A 375 8.82 8.11 -1.95
CA ARG A 375 8.51 8.40 -3.35
C ARG A 375 9.61 9.29 -3.94
N GLY A 376 9.34 10.07 -4.94
CA GLY A 376 10.29 11.00 -5.52
C GLY A 376 11.59 10.40 -6.03
N VAL A 377 12.57 11.25 -6.33
CA VAL A 377 13.89 10.84 -6.79
C VAL A 377 14.65 10.15 -5.64
N GLY A 378 15.20 8.97 -5.91
CA GLY A 378 15.91 8.19 -4.89
C GLY A 378 15.00 7.51 -3.86
N GLY A 379 13.68 7.57 -4.03
CA GLY A 379 12.72 6.88 -3.18
C GLY A 379 12.82 5.37 -3.25
N ASP A 380 12.36 4.68 -2.21
CA ASP A 380 12.44 3.21 -2.15
C ASP A 380 11.27 2.48 -2.84
N GLY A 381 10.24 3.22 -3.28
CA GLY A 381 9.07 2.65 -3.94
C GLY A 381 8.32 1.65 -3.07
N ALA A 382 8.31 1.85 -1.74
CA ALA A 382 7.63 0.95 -0.81
C ALA A 382 6.14 0.87 -1.10
N TYR A 383 5.56 -0.32 -0.96
CA TYR A 383 4.14 -0.58 -1.07
C TYR A 383 3.45 -0.49 0.28
N ARG A 384 2.13 -0.32 0.29
CA ARG A 384 1.29 -0.40 1.49
C ARG A 384 0.98 -1.84 1.89
N VAL A 385 1.17 -2.79 0.98
CA VAL A 385 0.84 -4.21 1.08
C VAL A 385 2.10 -5.06 1.14
N LEU A 386 1.99 -6.22 1.78
CA LEU A 386 3.05 -7.21 1.86
C LEU A 386 3.02 -8.11 0.62
N SER A 387 3.78 -7.72 -0.42
CA SER A 387 3.69 -8.31 -1.76
C SER A 387 4.03 -9.80 -1.82
N GLU A 388 4.91 -10.30 -0.94
CA GLU A 388 5.21 -11.74 -0.88
C GLU A 388 4.02 -12.54 -0.35
N SER A 389 3.23 -12.01 0.60
CA SER A 389 2.00 -12.65 1.05
C SER A 389 0.95 -12.72 -0.06
N VAL A 390 0.83 -11.68 -0.89
CA VAL A 390 -0.05 -11.73 -2.07
C VAL A 390 0.35 -12.89 -3.00
N ARG A 391 1.65 -13.01 -3.32
CA ARG A 391 2.17 -14.10 -4.14
C ARG A 391 1.95 -15.48 -3.51
N ARG A 392 2.17 -15.63 -2.19
CA ARG A 392 2.00 -16.89 -1.46
C ARG A 392 0.56 -17.40 -1.44
N ASN A 393 -0.39 -16.47 -1.55
CA ASN A 393 -1.80 -16.77 -1.69
C ASN A 393 -2.26 -16.88 -3.16
N ASN A 394 -1.33 -17.16 -4.09
CA ASN A 394 -1.57 -17.39 -5.52
C ASN A 394 -2.26 -16.23 -6.24
N LYS A 395 -1.97 -15.00 -5.83
CA LYS A 395 -2.53 -13.80 -6.43
C LYS A 395 -1.46 -12.99 -7.15
N MET A 396 -1.88 -12.28 -8.19
CA MET A 396 -1.04 -11.27 -8.83
C MET A 396 -1.04 -10.00 -7.97
N PHE A 397 0.13 -9.42 -7.81
CA PHE A 397 0.28 -8.12 -7.17
C PHE A 397 0.35 -7.04 -8.24
N ILE A 398 -0.46 -5.97 -8.10
CA ILE A 398 -0.45 -4.83 -9.00
C ILE A 398 -0.02 -3.57 -8.25
N SER A 399 1.06 -2.93 -8.74
CA SER A 399 1.51 -1.63 -8.26
C SER A 399 0.76 -0.51 -8.97
N GLU A 400 0.07 0.35 -8.22
CA GLU A 400 -0.41 1.62 -8.75
C GLU A 400 0.74 2.63 -8.72
N MET A 401 1.04 3.22 -9.88
CA MET A 401 2.12 4.18 -10.08
C MET A 401 1.50 5.52 -10.48
N ASP A 402 1.44 6.44 -9.53
CA ASP A 402 0.83 7.76 -9.66
C ASP A 402 1.80 8.92 -9.31
N PRO A 403 3.08 8.86 -9.73
CA PRO A 403 4.00 9.96 -9.44
C PRO A 403 3.57 11.20 -10.21
N SER A 404 3.62 12.36 -9.54
CA SER A 404 3.51 13.63 -10.24
C SER A 404 4.70 13.81 -11.17
N THR A 405 4.46 14.21 -12.41
CA THR A 405 5.51 14.44 -13.39
C THR A 405 5.79 15.94 -13.55
N TYR A 406 6.84 16.29 -14.30
CA TYR A 406 7.12 17.70 -14.59
C TYR A 406 6.03 18.41 -15.40
N LEU A 407 5.12 17.65 -16.01
CA LEU A 407 3.94 18.20 -16.70
C LEU A 407 2.81 18.62 -15.74
N GLU A 408 2.93 18.23 -14.46
CA GLU A 408 1.93 18.49 -13.44
C GLU A 408 2.50 19.37 -12.30
N PRO A 409 2.62 20.70 -12.49
CA PRO A 409 3.31 21.59 -11.56
C PRO A 409 2.55 21.86 -10.26
N THR A 410 1.25 21.65 -10.22
CA THR A 410 0.41 22.10 -9.11
C THR A 410 0.32 21.08 -7.98
N ARG A 411 0.22 19.81 -8.29
CA ARG A 411 0.28 18.77 -7.24
C ARG A 411 1.61 18.76 -6.49
N ARG A 412 2.67 19.27 -7.11
CA ARG A 412 3.97 19.49 -6.48
C ARG A 412 3.96 20.57 -5.42
N SER A 413 3.22 21.67 -5.65
CA SER A 413 3.08 22.75 -4.67
C SER A 413 2.27 22.34 -3.44
N GLU A 414 1.43 21.30 -3.59
CA GLU A 414 0.66 20.68 -2.51
C GLU A 414 1.43 19.55 -1.81
N GLY A 415 2.70 19.33 -2.15
CA GLY A 415 3.54 18.27 -1.58
C GLY A 415 3.37 16.91 -2.25
N GLY A 416 2.90 16.86 -3.49
CA GLY A 416 2.80 15.62 -4.27
C GLY A 416 4.17 14.99 -4.55
N ALA A 417 4.25 13.68 -4.45
CA ALA A 417 5.46 12.93 -4.76
C ALA A 417 5.74 12.97 -6.26
N GLY A 418 6.84 13.55 -6.64
CA GLY A 418 7.20 13.69 -8.04
C GLY A 418 8.46 14.50 -8.25
N SER A 419 8.68 14.96 -9.46
CA SER A 419 9.78 15.83 -9.81
C SER A 419 9.35 16.90 -10.79
N ASP A 420 9.87 18.11 -10.62
CA ASP A 420 9.68 19.24 -11.54
C ASP A 420 10.69 19.27 -12.68
N THR A 421 11.60 18.31 -12.70
CA THR A 421 12.58 18.16 -13.77
C THR A 421 12.28 16.92 -14.63
N VAL A 422 12.64 17.01 -15.91
CA VAL A 422 12.57 15.86 -16.82
C VAL A 422 13.37 14.70 -16.28
N GLU A 423 14.64 14.95 -15.90
CA GLU A 423 15.54 13.93 -15.39
C GLU A 423 14.99 13.22 -14.15
N GLY A 424 14.53 13.99 -13.15
CA GLY A 424 13.97 13.43 -11.93
C GLY A 424 12.71 12.60 -12.17
N THR A 425 11.80 13.08 -13.05
CA THR A 425 10.63 12.30 -13.47
C THR A 425 11.02 11.00 -14.13
N LEU A 426 12.03 11.00 -15.02
CA LEU A 426 12.49 9.77 -15.68
C LEU A 426 13.13 8.80 -14.70
N LYS A 427 13.91 9.27 -13.71
CA LYS A 427 14.46 8.42 -12.63
C LYS A 427 13.33 7.75 -11.82
N ILE A 428 12.25 8.49 -11.50
CA ILE A 428 11.08 7.93 -10.80
C ILE A 428 10.39 6.87 -11.65
N LEU A 429 10.07 7.16 -12.91
CA LEU A 429 9.42 6.20 -13.81
C LEU A 429 10.27 4.94 -14.02
N GLN A 430 11.59 5.10 -14.17
CA GLN A 430 12.50 3.96 -14.31
C GLN A 430 12.52 3.08 -13.06
N ARG A 431 12.48 3.70 -11.85
CA ARG A 431 12.37 2.95 -10.60
C ARG A 431 11.07 2.14 -10.55
N ASP A 432 9.95 2.79 -10.82
CA ASP A 432 8.62 2.20 -10.65
C ASP A 432 8.38 1.07 -11.64
N LEU A 433 8.67 1.31 -12.92
CA LEU A 433 8.57 0.30 -13.96
C LEU A 433 9.64 -0.79 -13.81
N GLY A 434 10.85 -0.41 -13.39
CA GLY A 434 11.95 -1.34 -13.13
C GLY A 434 11.66 -2.28 -11.96
N GLN A 435 11.00 -1.77 -10.91
CA GLN A 435 10.56 -2.57 -9.77
C GLN A 435 9.51 -3.61 -10.20
N VAL A 436 8.48 -3.19 -10.93
CA VAL A 436 7.46 -4.11 -11.50
C VAL A 436 8.11 -5.19 -12.36
N PHE A 437 9.04 -4.83 -13.22
CA PHE A 437 9.74 -5.77 -14.07
C PHE A 437 10.62 -6.76 -13.29
N ALA A 438 11.46 -6.24 -12.37
CA ALA A 438 12.46 -7.04 -11.64
C ALA A 438 11.83 -8.05 -10.66
N THR A 439 10.72 -7.69 -10.04
CA THR A 439 10.01 -8.57 -9.09
C THR A 439 8.99 -9.49 -9.74
N GLY A 440 8.68 -9.25 -11.00
CA GLY A 440 7.64 -10.01 -11.68
C GLY A 440 6.20 -9.60 -11.30
N HIS A 441 6.01 -8.43 -10.75
CA HIS A 441 4.69 -7.87 -10.46
C HIS A 441 3.98 -7.37 -11.73
N ALA A 442 2.73 -6.95 -11.58
CA ALA A 442 1.98 -6.14 -12.52
C ALA A 442 2.00 -4.67 -12.09
N GLY A 443 1.55 -3.78 -12.96
CA GLY A 443 1.45 -2.37 -12.62
C GLY A 443 0.44 -1.61 -13.47
N TRP A 444 0.03 -0.45 -12.99
CA TRP A 444 -0.63 0.54 -13.82
C TRP A 444 -0.11 1.96 -13.56
N LEU A 445 -0.08 2.75 -14.61
CA LEU A 445 0.20 4.18 -14.53
C LEU A 445 -1.10 4.93 -14.31
N PHE A 446 -1.20 5.68 -13.24
CA PHE A 446 -2.41 6.44 -12.91
C PHE A 446 -2.19 7.94 -13.08
N ASP A 447 -3.03 8.53 -13.91
CA ASP A 447 -3.08 9.93 -14.26
C ASP A 447 -4.33 10.58 -13.65
N PHE A 448 -4.14 11.49 -12.70
CA PHE A 448 -5.22 12.29 -12.11
C PHE A 448 -5.44 13.62 -12.83
N GLY A 449 -4.79 13.88 -13.97
CA GLY A 449 -4.56 15.17 -14.62
C GLY A 449 -5.73 16.13 -14.82
N HIS A 450 -6.97 15.65 -14.78
CA HIS A 450 -8.15 16.50 -15.01
C HIS A 450 -8.91 16.92 -13.75
N TYR A 451 -8.39 16.57 -12.59
CA TYR A 451 -9.17 16.59 -11.35
C TYR A 451 -9.15 17.83 -10.55
N ASN A 452 -8.13 18.67 -10.65
CA ASN A 452 -8.03 19.85 -9.83
C ASN A 452 -8.18 21.12 -10.67
N PRO A 453 -9.29 21.86 -10.61
CA PRO A 453 -9.26 23.26 -10.97
C PRO A 453 -8.23 23.98 -10.09
N PRO A 454 -7.22 24.66 -10.61
CA PRO A 454 -7.29 25.44 -11.86
C PRO A 454 -6.52 24.86 -13.06
N PHE A 455 -6.43 23.54 -13.21
CA PHE A 455 -5.61 22.93 -14.26
C PHE A 455 -6.23 23.10 -15.62
N LYS A 456 -5.58 23.92 -16.44
CA LYS A 456 -5.95 24.14 -17.84
C LYS A 456 -5.32 23.14 -18.81
N ALA A 457 -4.65 22.10 -18.32
CA ALA A 457 -3.90 21.19 -19.18
C ALA A 457 -4.70 19.93 -19.47
N ASN A 458 -5.36 19.86 -20.60
CA ASN A 458 -5.91 18.65 -21.23
C ASN A 458 -4.79 17.67 -21.65
N LYS A 459 -3.75 17.47 -20.81
CA LYS A 459 -2.62 16.60 -21.14
C LYS A 459 -2.51 15.49 -20.12
N CYS A 460 -2.32 14.28 -20.61
CA CYS A 460 -1.88 13.16 -19.83
C CYS A 460 -0.55 13.50 -19.12
N TRP A 461 -0.43 13.18 -17.84
CA TRP A 461 0.80 13.41 -17.05
C TRP A 461 2.05 12.78 -17.65
N PHE A 462 1.85 11.73 -18.43
CA PHE A 462 2.92 10.95 -19.06
C PHE A 462 3.07 11.22 -20.56
N ASP A 463 2.36 12.20 -21.11
CA ASP A 463 2.34 12.48 -22.54
C ASP A 463 3.43 13.45 -22.99
N ASP A 464 4.68 13.03 -22.81
CA ASP A 464 5.83 13.69 -23.39
C ASP A 464 6.84 12.66 -23.92
N PRO A 465 7.53 12.94 -25.05
CA PRO A 465 8.41 11.96 -25.69
C PRO A 465 9.44 11.28 -24.82
N PRO A 466 10.13 11.94 -23.86
CA PRO A 466 11.03 11.27 -22.94
C PRO A 466 10.34 10.21 -22.09
N MET A 467 9.19 10.53 -21.50
CA MET A 467 8.42 9.62 -20.64
C MET A 467 7.83 8.46 -21.45
N THR A 468 7.21 8.79 -22.59
CA THR A 468 6.64 7.79 -23.52
C THR A 468 7.70 6.77 -23.94
N ARG A 469 8.94 7.21 -24.23
CA ARG A 469 10.06 6.30 -24.55
C ARG A 469 10.42 5.39 -23.40
N VAL A 470 10.47 5.90 -22.16
CA VAL A 470 10.75 5.08 -20.97
C VAL A 470 9.65 4.03 -20.78
N ILE A 471 8.39 4.43 -20.80
CA ILE A 471 7.24 3.51 -20.64
C ILE A 471 7.31 2.44 -21.72
N LYS A 472 7.46 2.86 -23.01
CA LYS A 472 7.55 1.93 -24.13
C LYS A 472 8.72 0.96 -23.98
N SER A 473 9.88 1.42 -23.53
CA SER A 473 11.04 0.54 -23.34
C SER A 473 10.77 -0.58 -22.33
N PHE A 474 10.00 -0.30 -21.26
CA PHE A 474 9.62 -1.33 -20.29
C PHE A 474 8.48 -2.24 -20.81
N VAL A 475 7.57 -1.73 -21.63
CA VAL A 475 6.59 -2.58 -22.35
C VAL A 475 7.31 -3.55 -23.27
N ASP A 476 8.26 -3.07 -24.09
CA ASP A 476 9.05 -3.89 -25.00
C ASP A 476 9.92 -4.90 -24.25
N LEU A 477 10.59 -4.46 -23.17
CA LEU A 477 11.39 -5.32 -22.30
C LEU A 477 10.53 -6.41 -21.66
N GLY A 478 9.38 -6.03 -21.07
CA GLY A 478 8.44 -6.97 -20.44
C GLY A 478 7.91 -7.99 -21.46
N THR A 479 7.48 -7.54 -22.62
CA THR A 479 6.97 -8.41 -23.68
C THR A 479 8.03 -9.39 -24.19
N ALA A 480 9.27 -8.94 -24.35
CA ALA A 480 10.36 -9.78 -24.87
C ALA A 480 10.89 -10.80 -23.86
N TYR A 481 11.01 -10.41 -22.60
CA TYR A 481 11.71 -11.20 -21.58
C TYR A 481 10.78 -11.92 -20.61
N ARG A 482 9.65 -11.30 -20.18
CA ARG A 482 8.77 -11.85 -19.15
C ARG A 482 8.37 -13.31 -19.40
N PRO A 483 7.98 -13.73 -20.61
CA PRO A 483 7.61 -15.11 -20.88
C PRO A 483 8.75 -16.13 -20.69
N LYS A 484 9.99 -15.68 -20.63
CA LYS A 484 11.20 -16.53 -20.53
C LYS A 484 11.84 -16.48 -19.14
N LEU A 485 11.57 -15.42 -18.36
CA LEU A 485 12.20 -15.22 -17.06
C LEU A 485 11.60 -16.12 -15.99
N ASP A 486 12.45 -16.65 -15.15
CA ASP A 486 12.07 -17.20 -13.86
C ASP A 486 11.92 -16.04 -12.87
N ILE A 487 10.71 -15.82 -12.37
CA ILE A 487 10.40 -14.75 -11.42
C ILE A 487 10.28 -15.24 -9.97
N SER A 488 10.85 -16.42 -9.69
CA SER A 488 10.94 -16.92 -8.31
C SER A 488 11.66 -15.93 -7.42
N PRO A 489 11.21 -15.72 -6.19
CA PRO A 489 11.85 -14.85 -5.22
C PRO A 489 13.26 -15.34 -4.87
N VAL A 490 14.18 -14.40 -4.64
CA VAL A 490 15.59 -14.67 -4.32
C VAL A 490 16.04 -14.14 -2.96
N SER A 491 15.12 -13.52 -2.23
CA SER A 491 15.41 -12.86 -0.97
C SER A 491 15.88 -13.84 0.09
N GLN A 492 16.88 -13.42 0.86
CA GLN A 492 17.37 -14.10 2.06
C GLN A 492 16.98 -13.37 3.35
N ILE A 493 16.22 -12.29 3.22
CA ILE A 493 15.68 -11.49 4.32
C ILE A 493 14.15 -11.55 4.24
N ALA A 494 13.52 -11.85 5.36
CA ALA A 494 12.08 -11.77 5.55
C ALA A 494 11.75 -10.64 6.53
N ALA A 495 10.96 -9.66 6.11
CA ALA A 495 10.34 -8.66 6.98
C ALA A 495 8.91 -9.14 7.29
N VAL A 496 8.65 -9.45 8.55
CA VAL A 496 7.46 -10.16 9.00
C VAL A 496 6.57 -9.25 9.83
N TYR A 497 5.29 -9.23 9.50
CA TYR A 497 4.28 -8.37 10.13
C TYR A 497 3.09 -9.17 10.63
N GLU A 498 2.55 -8.76 11.79
CA GLU A 498 1.35 -9.34 12.40
C GLU A 498 0.25 -8.27 12.49
N PRO A 499 -0.79 -8.33 11.64
CA PRO A 499 -1.83 -7.30 11.62
C PRO A 499 -2.65 -7.24 12.90
N LYS A 500 -2.82 -8.34 13.65
CA LYS A 500 -3.53 -8.35 14.94
C LYS A 500 -2.85 -7.47 15.99
N SER A 501 -1.54 -7.26 15.88
CA SER A 501 -0.81 -6.37 16.79
C SER A 501 -1.35 -4.95 16.79
N TRP A 502 -1.87 -4.47 15.64
CA TRP A 502 -2.50 -3.16 15.55
C TRP A 502 -3.80 -3.05 16.35
N LEU A 503 -4.56 -4.15 16.52
CA LEU A 503 -5.79 -4.15 17.30
C LEU A 503 -5.50 -3.95 18.78
N ALA A 504 -4.35 -4.42 19.23
CA ALA A 504 -3.92 -4.42 20.63
C ALA A 504 -2.91 -3.30 20.95
N THR A 505 -2.61 -2.42 20.03
CA THR A 505 -1.80 -1.22 20.26
C THR A 505 -2.68 0.03 20.25
N ARG A 506 -2.17 1.12 20.84
CA ARG A 506 -2.83 2.41 20.79
C ARG A 506 -2.20 3.25 19.71
N HIS A 507 -3.03 4.01 19.01
CA HIS A 507 -2.57 5.01 18.10
C HIS A 507 -3.05 6.40 18.53
N TRP A 508 -2.34 7.42 18.07
CA TRP A 508 -2.55 8.79 18.50
C TRP A 508 -3.15 9.59 17.35
N TRP A 509 -4.17 10.35 17.68
CA TRP A 509 -4.70 11.35 16.78
C TRP A 509 -3.81 12.58 16.81
N ALA A 510 -3.43 13.09 15.65
CA ALA A 510 -2.82 14.40 15.56
C ALA A 510 -3.82 15.46 16.00
N GLU A 511 -3.39 16.39 16.86
CA GLU A 511 -4.25 17.47 17.37
C GLU A 511 -4.55 18.55 16.32
N GLU A 512 -3.85 18.53 15.18
CA GLU A 512 -4.03 19.54 14.13
C GLU A 512 -5.03 19.07 13.07
N PRO A 513 -5.97 19.94 12.65
CA PRO A 513 -6.91 19.62 11.59
C PRO A 513 -6.18 19.40 10.27
N TRP A 514 -6.55 18.40 9.57
CA TRP A 514 -6.04 17.97 8.29
C TRP A 514 -6.46 18.93 7.19
N GLU A 515 -5.57 19.76 6.72
CA GLU A 515 -5.89 20.65 5.60
C GLU A 515 -5.89 19.96 4.24
N ASN A 516 -5.29 18.76 4.11
CA ASN A 516 -5.26 18.05 2.82
C ASN A 516 -5.06 16.57 3.05
N PHE A 517 -5.93 15.72 2.55
CA PHE A 517 -5.81 14.25 2.33
C PHE A 517 -4.72 13.53 3.15
N GLY A 518 -4.44 14.05 4.32
CA GLY A 518 -3.24 13.70 5.06
C GLY A 518 -3.32 12.31 5.64
N ILE A 519 -2.62 11.40 5.04
CA ILE A 519 -2.16 10.18 5.67
C ILE A 519 -1.09 10.59 6.67
N VAL A 520 -1.48 11.09 7.83
CA VAL A 520 -0.54 11.35 8.92
C VAL A 520 -0.67 10.21 9.90
N ILE A 521 0.23 9.29 9.80
CA ILE A 521 0.46 8.34 10.87
C ILE A 521 1.44 9.02 11.80
N SER A 522 0.96 9.46 12.96
CA SER A 522 1.79 10.14 13.95
C SER A 522 2.12 9.26 15.14
N ASP A 523 1.61 8.03 15.15
CA ASP A 523 1.83 7.10 16.25
C ASP A 523 3.20 6.43 16.17
N PHE A 524 3.67 5.95 17.33
CA PHE A 524 4.97 5.29 17.43
C PHE A 524 5.05 4.01 16.59
N PHE A 525 4.01 3.20 16.55
CA PHE A 525 4.03 1.94 15.83
C PHE A 525 3.86 2.14 14.33
N GLY A 526 2.81 2.83 13.89
CA GLY A 526 2.49 3.01 12.48
C GLY A 526 3.58 3.77 11.73
N HIS A 527 3.93 4.93 12.26
CA HIS A 527 4.89 5.79 11.59
C HIS A 527 6.34 5.30 11.76
N TRP A 528 6.78 5.07 13.01
CA TRP A 528 8.19 4.83 13.27
C TRP A 528 8.57 3.35 13.16
N MET A 529 7.86 2.48 13.89
CA MET A 529 8.24 1.07 13.96
C MET A 529 7.89 0.27 12.72
N VAL A 530 6.86 0.65 11.96
CA VAL A 530 6.44 -0.09 10.76
C VAL A 530 6.84 0.65 9.51
N ASN A 531 6.32 1.83 9.28
CA ASN A 531 6.49 2.49 7.99
C ASN A 531 7.93 3.01 7.80
N SER A 532 8.49 3.77 8.75
CA SER A 532 9.86 4.27 8.65
C SER A 532 10.89 3.13 8.70
N GLN A 533 10.60 2.07 9.48
CA GLN A 533 11.42 0.87 9.51
C GLN A 533 11.44 0.15 8.14
N ALA A 534 10.31 0.09 7.42
CA ALA A 534 10.27 -0.50 6.08
C ALA A 534 11.24 0.19 5.11
N ARG A 535 11.45 1.51 5.25
CA ARG A 535 12.40 2.27 4.43
C ARG A 535 13.84 1.82 4.64
N THR A 536 14.26 1.66 5.88
CA THR A 536 15.61 1.18 6.18
C THR A 536 15.81 -0.26 5.71
N ILE A 537 14.77 -1.10 5.82
CA ILE A 537 14.78 -2.48 5.33
C ILE A 537 14.96 -2.52 3.82
N HIS A 538 14.25 -1.69 3.06
CA HIS A 538 14.39 -1.63 1.60
C HIS A 538 15.79 -1.22 1.13
N ARG A 539 16.56 -0.56 1.99
CA ARG A 539 17.91 -0.04 1.68
C ARG A 539 19.04 -0.91 2.21
N VAL A 540 18.75 -2.10 2.67
CA VAL A 540 19.80 -3.03 3.13
C VAL A 540 20.81 -3.37 2.02
N GLY A 541 20.47 -3.18 0.74
CA GLY A 541 21.36 -3.52 -0.39
C GLY A 541 21.26 -4.99 -0.78
N ALA A 542 20.20 -5.65 -0.37
CA ALA A 542 19.83 -7.01 -0.73
C ALA A 542 18.31 -7.11 -0.94
N PRO A 543 17.81 -8.00 -1.80
CA PRO A 543 16.39 -8.25 -1.92
C PRO A 543 15.78 -8.69 -0.58
N THR A 544 14.60 -8.15 -0.24
CA THR A 544 13.85 -8.46 0.97
C THR A 544 12.41 -8.77 0.63
N ASP A 545 11.86 -9.81 1.21
CA ASP A 545 10.44 -10.16 1.11
C ASP A 545 9.68 -9.63 2.32
N PHE A 546 8.50 -9.07 2.05
CA PHE A 546 7.57 -8.54 3.03
C PHE A 546 6.36 -9.45 3.11
N LEU A 547 6.09 -10.02 4.28
CA LEU A 547 5.03 -11.01 4.44
C LEU A 547 4.35 -10.97 5.80
N TYR A 548 3.14 -11.48 5.86
CA TYR A 548 2.42 -11.72 7.12
C TYR A 548 3.02 -12.90 7.88
N ARG A 549 2.96 -12.83 9.19
CA ARG A 549 3.40 -13.93 10.06
C ARG A 549 2.68 -15.24 9.74
N PHE A 550 1.37 -15.19 9.47
CA PHE A 550 0.58 -16.39 9.17
C PHE A 550 0.93 -17.06 7.83
N ASP A 551 1.64 -16.37 6.94
CA ASP A 551 2.16 -16.93 5.69
C ASP A 551 3.55 -17.55 5.81
N LEU A 552 4.17 -17.52 7.00
CA LEU A 552 5.42 -18.23 7.26
C LEU A 552 5.21 -19.75 7.17
N LYS A 553 6.16 -20.42 6.54
CA LYS A 553 6.16 -21.87 6.34
C LYS A 553 7.42 -22.52 6.94
N SER A 554 7.36 -23.78 7.27
CA SER A 554 8.48 -24.51 7.88
C SER A 554 9.73 -24.55 7.00
N ASP A 555 9.59 -24.49 5.66
CA ASP A 555 10.70 -24.48 4.70
C ASP A 555 11.36 -23.11 4.55
N ASP A 556 10.75 -22.04 5.06
CA ASP A 556 11.32 -20.68 5.04
C ASP A 556 12.67 -20.59 5.77
N ARG A 557 12.89 -21.41 6.79
CA ARG A 557 14.19 -21.51 7.49
C ARG A 557 15.37 -21.93 6.58
N SER A 558 15.11 -22.59 5.47
CA SER A 558 16.13 -22.95 4.50
C SER A 558 16.45 -21.83 3.51
N ARG A 559 15.48 -20.94 3.29
CA ARG A 559 15.59 -19.82 2.34
C ARG A 559 16.08 -18.54 3.01
N PHE A 560 15.46 -18.15 4.13
CA PHE A 560 15.82 -16.92 4.82
C PHE A 560 16.90 -17.13 5.85
N LYS A 561 17.90 -16.27 5.79
CA LYS A 561 19.00 -16.21 6.77
C LYS A 561 18.73 -15.19 7.86
N LEU A 562 17.89 -14.19 7.55
CA LEU A 562 17.53 -13.11 8.45
C LEU A 562 16.01 -12.92 8.45
N PHE A 563 15.41 -12.96 9.64
CA PHE A 563 14.02 -12.63 9.88
C PHE A 563 13.95 -11.34 10.71
N LEU A 564 13.19 -10.37 10.24
CA LEU A 564 12.90 -9.11 10.93
C LEU A 564 11.44 -9.16 11.40
N MET A 565 11.24 -9.49 12.70
CA MET A 565 9.89 -9.64 13.29
C MET A 565 9.41 -8.26 13.79
N VAL A 566 8.86 -7.44 12.86
CA VAL A 566 8.74 -6.00 13.05
C VAL A 566 7.68 -5.60 14.07
N ASN A 567 6.48 -6.22 14.03
CA ASN A 567 5.40 -5.89 14.96
C ASN A 567 4.65 -7.12 15.49
N THR A 568 5.34 -8.19 15.73
CA THR A 568 4.76 -9.45 16.23
C THR A 568 4.44 -9.41 17.73
N PHE A 569 3.69 -8.41 18.18
CA PHE A 569 3.42 -8.14 19.60
C PHE A 569 2.29 -8.99 20.13
N PHE A 570 1.22 -9.15 19.37
CA PHE A 570 0.05 -9.95 19.74
C PHE A 570 0.15 -11.33 19.09
N LEU A 571 0.36 -12.35 19.91
CA LEU A 571 0.44 -13.75 19.47
C LEU A 571 -0.36 -14.65 20.42
N THR A 572 -1.01 -15.67 19.85
CA THR A 572 -1.57 -16.77 20.65
C THR A 572 -0.46 -17.74 21.07
N PRO A 573 -0.68 -18.60 22.10
CA PRO A 573 0.29 -19.62 22.48
C PRO A 573 0.70 -20.54 21.31
N GLU A 574 -0.25 -20.90 20.45
CA GLU A 574 -0.01 -21.76 19.28
C GLU A 574 0.86 -21.06 18.23
N GLU A 575 0.69 -19.76 18.05
CA GLU A 575 1.52 -18.95 17.15
C GLU A 575 2.94 -18.77 17.67
N VAL A 576 3.10 -18.67 18.99
CA VAL A 576 4.41 -18.69 19.64
C VAL A 576 5.11 -20.03 19.42
N GLU A 577 4.41 -21.14 19.61
CA GLU A 577 4.94 -22.48 19.34
C GLU A 577 5.36 -22.65 17.89
N GLN A 578 4.55 -22.19 16.93
CA GLN A 578 4.88 -22.23 15.51
C GLN A 578 6.18 -21.48 15.20
N LEU A 579 6.38 -20.28 15.78
CA LEU A 579 7.61 -19.50 15.60
C LEU A 579 8.82 -20.20 16.27
N GLN A 580 8.64 -20.78 17.44
CA GLN A 580 9.70 -21.56 18.11
C GLN A 580 10.11 -22.77 17.26
N LEU A 581 9.15 -23.50 16.70
CA LEU A 581 9.43 -24.63 15.80
C LEU A 581 10.15 -24.19 14.51
N LEU A 582 9.79 -23.03 13.99
CA LEU A 582 10.44 -22.46 12.79
C LEU A 582 11.90 -22.12 13.05
N PHE A 583 12.21 -21.50 14.20
CA PHE A 583 13.54 -20.95 14.45
C PHE A 583 14.49 -21.92 15.16
N THR A 584 13.99 -22.81 16.01
CA THR A 584 14.83 -23.77 16.75
C THR A 584 15.66 -24.62 15.78
N GLY A 585 17.00 -24.60 15.95
CA GLY A 585 17.95 -25.34 15.13
C GLY A 585 18.06 -24.87 13.68
N SER A 586 17.49 -23.70 13.34
CA SER A 586 17.51 -23.21 11.96
C SER A 586 18.86 -22.62 11.51
N GLY A 587 19.69 -22.20 12.47
CA GLY A 587 20.90 -21.42 12.20
C GLY A 587 20.63 -20.02 11.64
N ALA A 588 19.38 -19.59 11.58
CA ALA A 588 18.98 -18.25 11.12
C ALA A 588 19.31 -17.17 12.13
N THR A 589 19.26 -15.92 11.72
CA THR A 589 19.27 -14.75 12.59
C THR A 589 17.86 -14.17 12.64
N VAL A 590 17.36 -13.87 13.85
CA VAL A 590 16.04 -13.28 14.08
C VAL A 590 16.20 -11.98 14.83
N VAL A 591 15.65 -10.89 14.32
CA VAL A 591 15.57 -9.60 14.99
C VAL A 591 14.16 -9.38 15.49
N TRP A 592 14.01 -9.28 16.78
CA TRP A 592 12.76 -9.02 17.46
C TRP A 592 12.68 -7.54 17.82
N PHE A 593 11.59 -6.91 17.42
CA PHE A 593 11.37 -5.50 17.73
C PHE A 593 10.38 -5.34 18.87
N TYR A 594 10.72 -4.50 19.81
CA TYR A 594 9.93 -3.99 20.92
C TYR A 594 9.40 -5.09 21.87
N ALA A 595 8.27 -5.73 21.59
CA ALA A 595 7.56 -6.60 22.54
C ALA A 595 7.00 -7.89 21.90
N PRO A 596 7.82 -8.73 21.25
CA PRO A 596 7.35 -9.91 20.52
C PRO A 596 6.63 -10.89 21.44
N GLY A 597 5.38 -11.23 21.10
CA GLY A 597 4.55 -12.18 21.86
C GLY A 597 4.15 -11.72 23.27
N TYR A 598 4.38 -10.44 23.62
CA TYR A 598 4.05 -9.91 24.93
C TYR A 598 2.54 -9.80 25.17
N ILE A 599 1.75 -9.61 24.12
CA ILE A 599 0.30 -9.51 24.19
C ILE A 599 -0.30 -10.85 23.81
N GLY A 600 -0.97 -11.50 24.75
CA GLY A 600 -1.78 -12.69 24.52
C GLY A 600 -3.25 -12.34 24.30
N PRO A 601 -4.09 -13.32 23.97
CA PRO A 601 -5.53 -13.11 23.74
C PRO A 601 -6.30 -12.59 24.97
N GLU A 602 -5.85 -12.93 26.18
CA GLU A 602 -6.55 -12.63 27.43
C GLU A 602 -5.77 -11.71 28.37
N ARG A 603 -4.44 -11.70 28.28
CA ARG A 603 -3.56 -10.97 29.20
C ARG A 603 -2.19 -10.72 28.58
N PHE A 604 -1.37 -9.94 29.26
CA PHE A 604 0.05 -9.84 28.95
C PHE A 604 0.81 -11.13 29.31
N GLU A 605 1.68 -11.57 28.40
CA GLU A 605 2.41 -12.83 28.46
C GLU A 605 3.94 -12.62 28.40
N PRO A 606 4.56 -12.07 29.47
CA PRO A 606 6.02 -11.82 29.45
C PRO A 606 6.83 -13.08 29.22
N LYS A 607 6.34 -14.26 29.65
CA LYS A 607 7.01 -15.55 29.42
C LYS A 607 7.03 -15.97 27.94
N GLN A 608 6.05 -15.60 27.15
CA GLN A 608 6.10 -15.81 25.69
C GLN A 608 7.20 -14.97 25.04
N MET A 609 7.33 -13.70 25.47
CA MET A 609 8.40 -12.82 24.99
C MET A 609 9.78 -13.40 25.33
N GLU A 610 9.98 -13.86 26.55
CA GLU A 610 11.22 -14.54 26.97
C GLU A 610 11.49 -15.81 26.16
N ALA A 611 10.45 -16.63 25.95
CA ALA A 611 10.57 -17.90 25.25
C ALA A 611 10.91 -17.74 23.76
N LEU A 612 10.40 -16.69 23.12
CA LEU A 612 10.72 -16.38 21.72
C LEU A 612 12.13 -15.82 21.57
N THR A 613 12.51 -14.89 22.43
CA THR A 613 13.74 -14.11 22.27
C THR A 613 14.95 -14.71 22.93
N GLY A 614 14.74 -15.52 23.97
CA GLY A 614 15.80 -16.06 24.84
C GLY A 614 16.36 -15.07 25.85
N PHE A 615 15.77 -13.88 25.99
CA PHE A 615 16.16 -12.87 26.96
C PHE A 615 15.16 -12.82 28.13
N SER A 616 15.62 -12.48 29.32
CA SER A 616 14.75 -12.03 30.40
C SER A 616 14.60 -10.51 30.32
N PHE A 617 13.42 -10.01 30.68
CA PHE A 617 13.09 -8.60 30.53
C PHE A 617 12.62 -7.95 31.83
N GLU A 618 13.06 -6.71 32.01
CA GLU A 618 12.46 -5.77 32.95
C GLU A 618 11.51 -4.85 32.18
N ARG A 619 10.26 -4.76 32.65
CA ARG A 619 9.29 -3.79 32.14
C ARG A 619 9.49 -2.45 32.85
N ILE A 620 9.54 -1.37 32.07
CA ILE A 620 9.73 0.01 32.54
C ILE A 620 8.43 0.76 32.22
N ASP A 621 7.68 1.09 33.27
CA ASP A 621 6.39 1.79 33.15
C ASP A 621 6.50 3.32 33.22
N GLU A 622 7.67 3.85 33.60
CA GLU A 622 7.93 5.27 33.53
C GLU A 622 8.05 5.73 32.07
N PRO A 623 7.27 6.77 31.65
CA PRO A 623 7.41 7.33 30.33
C PRO A 623 8.85 7.81 30.07
N GLY A 624 9.40 7.45 28.92
CA GLY A 624 10.75 7.89 28.52
C GLY A 624 10.95 7.80 27.02
N PRO A 625 12.00 8.45 26.50
CA PRO A 625 12.25 8.48 25.07
C PRO A 625 12.49 7.08 24.53
N MET A 626 11.91 6.80 23.35
CA MET A 626 12.12 5.57 22.60
C MET A 626 13.43 5.67 21.80
N MET A 627 14.51 6.04 22.49
CA MET A 627 15.84 6.24 21.88
C MET A 627 16.86 5.28 22.46
N ILE A 628 17.64 4.69 21.59
CA ILE A 628 18.72 3.75 21.92
C ILE A 628 20.06 4.37 21.54
N ARG A 629 20.96 4.48 22.53
CA ARG A 629 22.37 4.78 22.31
C ARG A 629 23.05 3.49 21.87
N CYS A 630 23.36 3.39 20.59
CA CYS A 630 23.91 2.22 19.94
C CYS A 630 25.42 2.36 19.74
N LEU A 631 26.16 1.30 20.10
CA LEU A 631 27.60 1.22 19.97
C LEU A 631 27.97 -0.09 19.26
N ILE A 632 28.29 0.01 17.99
CA ILE A 632 28.83 -1.10 17.21
C ILE A 632 30.25 -0.72 16.78
N ASP A 633 31.22 -1.49 17.20
CA ASP A 633 32.61 -1.39 16.81
C ASP A 633 33.09 -2.73 16.27
N ASP A 634 32.89 -2.92 14.98
CA ASP A 634 33.27 -4.13 14.28
C ASP A 634 34.27 -3.78 13.13
N SER A 635 34.96 -4.77 12.59
CA SER A 635 35.91 -4.58 11.50
C SER A 635 35.33 -3.80 10.30
N ASP A 636 34.06 -4.06 10.00
CA ASP A 636 33.41 -3.55 8.80
C ASP A 636 32.36 -2.47 9.07
N THR A 637 31.97 -2.27 10.34
CA THR A 637 30.90 -1.33 10.70
C THR A 637 31.21 -0.63 12.02
N LYS A 638 31.23 0.70 11.97
CA LYS A 638 31.31 1.55 13.17
C LYS A 638 30.09 2.41 13.24
N PHE A 639 29.28 2.21 14.27
CA PHE A 639 28.08 3.01 14.54
C PHE A 639 28.05 3.41 16.01
N PHE A 640 28.28 4.69 16.29
CA PHE A 640 28.34 5.27 17.62
C PHE A 640 27.36 6.44 17.72
N ARG A 641 26.09 6.17 17.55
CA ARG A 641 25.04 7.17 17.52
C ARG A 641 23.79 6.68 18.22
N GLU A 642 22.88 7.58 18.51
CA GLU A 642 21.54 7.26 18.94
C GLU A 642 20.65 7.02 17.73
N PHE A 643 19.56 6.26 17.94
CA PHE A 643 18.48 6.14 16.98
C PHE A 643 17.14 5.99 17.70
N GLY A 644 16.03 6.33 17.01
CA GLY A 644 14.69 6.22 17.54
C GLY A 644 13.98 7.58 17.70
N VAL A 645 13.05 7.66 18.66
CA VAL A 645 12.09 8.75 18.81
C VAL A 645 12.24 9.40 20.19
N LYS A 646 12.33 10.74 20.24
CA LYS A 646 12.46 11.51 21.51
C LYS A 646 11.19 11.51 22.33
N LYS A 647 10.01 11.41 21.67
CA LYS A 647 8.74 11.44 22.37
C LYS A 647 8.69 10.36 23.45
N PRO A 648 8.35 10.71 24.70
CA PRO A 648 8.26 9.72 25.77
C PRO A 648 7.11 8.77 25.56
N HIS A 649 7.36 7.47 25.76
CA HIS A 649 6.36 6.40 25.71
C HIS A 649 6.62 5.34 26.79
N TYR A 650 5.60 4.53 27.07
CA TYR A 650 5.66 3.37 27.96
C TYR A 650 4.62 2.30 27.55
N PRO A 651 4.78 1.04 27.98
CA PRO A 651 5.96 0.50 28.64
C PRO A 651 7.16 0.40 27.69
N ARG A 652 8.36 0.43 28.26
CA ARG A 652 9.61 0.04 27.58
C ARG A 652 10.11 -1.26 28.19
N PHE A 653 10.93 -1.99 27.43
CA PHE A 653 11.49 -3.25 27.91
C PHE A 653 13.00 -3.17 27.86
N ALA A 654 13.65 -3.61 28.96
CA ALA A 654 15.09 -3.70 29.04
C ALA A 654 15.50 -5.17 29.25
N VAL A 655 16.51 -5.60 28.52
CA VAL A 655 17.12 -6.90 28.74
C VAL A 655 17.83 -6.90 30.11
N VAL A 656 17.56 -7.93 30.92
CA VAL A 656 18.20 -8.10 32.21
C VAL A 656 19.56 -8.80 32.03
N GLU A 657 20.63 -8.13 32.47
CA GLU A 657 21.98 -8.69 32.51
C GLU A 657 22.10 -9.58 33.75
N GLY A 658 21.73 -10.85 33.60
CA GLY A 658 21.88 -11.86 34.67
C GLY A 658 23.26 -12.48 34.70
N GLU A 659 23.40 -13.64 35.38
CA GLU A 659 24.64 -14.44 35.37
C GLU A 659 24.97 -15.03 33.97
N ASP A 660 24.11 -14.83 32.99
CA ASP A 660 24.23 -15.35 31.64
C ASP A 660 25.27 -14.59 30.80
N LYS A 661 26.46 -15.18 30.69
CA LYS A 661 27.59 -14.64 29.93
C LYS A 661 27.39 -14.65 28.41
N GLY A 662 26.26 -15.15 27.92
CA GLY A 662 25.95 -15.27 26.49
C GLY A 662 25.38 -14.01 25.84
N ILE A 663 25.02 -12.98 26.59
CA ILE A 663 24.42 -11.74 26.09
C ILE A 663 25.51 -10.79 25.59
N ARG A 664 25.36 -10.30 24.34
CA ARG A 664 26.20 -9.24 23.76
C ARG A 664 25.37 -7.97 23.70
N VAL A 665 25.80 -6.94 24.38
CA VAL A 665 25.14 -5.63 24.43
C VAL A 665 25.60 -4.78 23.26
N HIS A 666 24.64 -4.24 22.47
CA HIS A 666 24.88 -3.35 21.34
C HIS A 666 24.32 -1.94 21.57
N GLY A 667 23.40 -1.79 22.53
CA GLY A 667 22.82 -0.49 22.83
C GLY A 667 22.04 -0.46 24.13
N ARG A 668 21.88 0.76 24.65
CA ARG A 668 21.18 1.03 25.90
C ARG A 668 20.17 2.16 25.71
N TRP A 669 19.12 2.18 26.51
CA TRP A 669 18.20 3.32 26.54
C TRP A 669 18.99 4.60 26.84
N ALA A 670 18.70 5.66 26.10
CA ALA A 670 19.47 6.90 26.17
C ALA A 670 19.35 7.63 27.53
N ASP A 671 18.22 7.44 28.23
CA ASP A 671 17.89 8.13 29.48
C ASP A 671 18.30 7.38 30.75
N ASN A 672 18.33 6.04 30.74
CA ASN A 672 18.50 5.26 31.96
C ASN A 672 19.60 4.19 31.87
N SER A 673 20.27 4.07 30.75
CA SER A 673 21.38 3.15 30.49
C SER A 673 21.07 1.64 30.64
N LYS A 674 19.79 1.24 30.76
CA LYS A 674 19.39 -0.18 30.73
C LYS A 674 19.53 -0.73 29.31
N ILE A 675 19.75 -2.04 29.17
CA ILE A 675 20.01 -2.68 27.88
C ILE A 675 18.75 -2.65 27.03
N ALA A 676 18.83 -2.05 25.84
CA ALA A 676 17.74 -1.89 24.90
C ALA A 676 18.02 -2.56 23.52
N PHE A 677 19.28 -2.90 23.24
CA PHE A 677 19.67 -3.60 22.04
C PHE A 677 20.76 -4.62 22.37
N ALA A 678 20.48 -5.89 22.14
CA ALA A 678 21.38 -7.00 22.48
C ALA A 678 21.22 -8.17 21.51
N SER A 679 22.21 -9.07 21.51
CA SER A 679 22.11 -10.37 20.84
C SER A 679 22.62 -11.52 21.69
N ARG A 680 22.17 -12.73 21.37
CA ARG A 680 22.63 -13.99 21.95
C ARG A 680 22.34 -15.17 21.04
N GLU A 681 23.00 -16.29 21.29
CA GLU A 681 22.56 -17.57 20.76
C GLU A 681 21.37 -18.10 21.56
N HIS A 682 20.34 -18.55 20.87
CA HIS A 682 19.13 -19.10 21.49
C HIS A 682 18.60 -20.29 20.69
N ASN A 683 18.54 -21.47 21.30
CA ASN A 683 17.96 -22.68 20.71
C ASN A 683 18.42 -22.98 19.25
N GLY A 684 19.70 -22.70 18.93
CA GLY A 684 20.28 -22.95 17.61
C GLY A 684 19.91 -21.92 16.53
N PHE A 685 19.56 -20.70 16.93
CA PHE A 685 19.50 -19.51 16.09
C PHE A 685 20.10 -18.29 16.82
N THR A 686 20.54 -17.29 16.07
CA THR A 686 21.04 -16.04 16.65
C THR A 686 19.86 -15.07 16.87
N SER A 687 19.56 -14.73 18.11
CA SER A 687 18.50 -13.82 18.51
C SER A 687 19.05 -12.42 18.75
N TYR A 688 18.48 -11.42 18.09
CA TYR A 688 18.65 -9.99 18.35
C TYR A 688 17.37 -9.42 18.93
N TYR A 689 17.50 -8.55 19.91
CA TYR A 689 16.40 -7.75 20.44
C TYR A 689 16.70 -6.27 20.27
N ALA A 690 15.75 -5.51 19.72
CA ALA A 690 15.78 -4.06 19.60
C ALA A 690 14.53 -3.45 20.25
N GLY A 691 14.69 -2.77 21.39
CA GLY A 691 13.58 -2.23 22.18
C GLY A 691 12.85 -1.05 21.53
N ALA A 692 13.42 -0.44 20.50
CA ALA A 692 12.83 0.62 19.72
C ALA A 692 13.32 0.59 18.26
N GLY A 693 12.60 1.31 17.41
CA GLY A 693 12.96 1.58 16.03
C GLY A 693 12.63 3.02 15.65
N PRO A 694 12.86 3.40 14.39
CA PRO A 694 13.44 2.57 13.34
C PRO A 694 14.94 2.32 13.53
N VAL A 695 15.35 1.07 13.31
CA VAL A 695 16.77 0.69 13.34
C VAL A 695 17.43 1.21 12.05
N PRO A 696 18.53 1.98 12.13
CA PRO A 696 19.20 2.55 10.96
C PRO A 696 19.70 1.50 9.99
N VAL A 697 19.82 1.90 8.73
CA VAL A 697 20.22 0.99 7.66
C VAL A 697 21.62 0.40 7.87
N GLU A 698 22.55 1.15 8.44
CA GLU A 698 23.92 0.69 8.74
C GLU A 698 23.89 -0.47 9.72
N VAL A 699 23.05 -0.39 10.74
CA VAL A 699 22.87 -1.43 11.76
C VAL A 699 22.20 -2.67 11.14
N LEU A 700 21.16 -2.47 10.32
CA LEU A 700 20.51 -3.60 9.62
C LEU A 700 21.47 -4.30 8.64
N ARG A 701 22.29 -3.54 7.90
CA ARG A 701 23.30 -4.10 7.02
C ARG A 701 24.36 -4.91 7.78
N TRP A 702 24.79 -4.39 8.94
CA TRP A 702 25.70 -5.12 9.82
C TRP A 702 25.08 -6.45 10.27
N ILE A 703 23.84 -6.45 10.77
CA ILE A 703 23.15 -7.69 11.17
C ILE A 703 23.01 -8.63 9.96
N ALA A 704 22.59 -8.14 8.81
CA ALA A 704 22.45 -8.95 7.60
C ALA A 704 23.78 -9.60 7.17
N THR A 705 24.88 -8.86 7.28
CA THR A 705 26.22 -9.40 7.00
C THR A 705 26.62 -10.50 7.99
N LYS A 706 26.35 -10.30 9.30
CA LYS A 706 26.58 -11.32 10.33
C LYS A 706 25.70 -12.55 10.15
N ALA A 707 24.48 -12.37 9.68
CA ALA A 707 23.56 -13.46 9.31
C ALA A 707 24.01 -14.22 8.04
N GLY A 708 25.05 -13.78 7.37
CA GLY A 708 25.53 -14.38 6.11
C GLY A 708 24.58 -14.13 4.92
N VAL A 709 23.78 -13.05 4.96
CA VAL A 709 22.98 -12.60 3.82
C VAL A 709 23.93 -12.16 2.70
N ARG A 710 23.66 -12.60 1.48
CA ARG A 710 24.37 -12.10 0.31
C ARG A 710 23.96 -10.67 0.02
N MET A 711 24.86 -9.73 0.27
CA MET A 711 24.68 -8.33 -0.09
C MET A 711 24.88 -8.17 -1.61
N TRP A 712 23.85 -7.66 -2.28
CA TRP A 712 23.89 -7.46 -3.72
C TRP A 712 24.51 -6.11 -4.10
N SER A 713 24.37 -5.09 -3.27
CA SER A 713 25.08 -3.82 -3.44
C SER A 713 26.04 -3.54 -2.29
N SER A 714 27.23 -3.01 -2.63
CA SER A 714 28.19 -2.52 -1.64
C SER A 714 27.72 -1.26 -0.89
N LYS A 715 26.67 -0.60 -1.41
CA LYS A 715 26.04 0.61 -0.86
C LYS A 715 24.67 0.28 -0.26
N PRO A 716 24.08 1.15 0.55
CA PRO A 716 22.71 1.00 1.07
C PRO A 716 21.66 1.30 -0.01
N ASP A 717 21.79 0.65 -1.15
CA ASP A 717 20.89 0.83 -2.29
C ASP A 717 19.59 0.04 -2.12
N ASN A 718 18.53 0.50 -2.77
CA ASN A 718 17.31 -0.28 -2.92
C ASN A 718 17.53 -1.34 -4.03
N VAL A 719 17.41 -2.61 -3.64
CA VAL A 719 17.57 -3.75 -4.57
C VAL A 719 16.27 -4.55 -4.61
N ARG A 720 15.70 -4.65 -5.80
CA ARG A 720 14.54 -5.50 -6.09
C ARG A 720 14.94 -6.59 -7.07
N ALA A 721 14.55 -7.82 -6.82
CA ALA A 721 14.98 -8.90 -7.69
C ALA A 721 14.09 -10.14 -7.64
N SER A 722 14.10 -10.86 -8.74
CA SER A 722 13.72 -12.25 -8.90
C SER A 722 14.89 -13.06 -9.44
N GLN A 723 14.71 -14.36 -9.67
CA GLN A 723 15.74 -15.22 -10.22
C GLN A 723 16.20 -14.78 -11.61
N GLY A 724 15.31 -14.16 -12.40
CA GLY A 724 15.57 -13.76 -13.79
C GLY A 724 15.92 -12.29 -13.99
N ALA A 725 15.60 -11.41 -13.03
CA ALA A 725 15.79 -9.97 -13.20
C ALA A 725 16.16 -9.29 -11.88
N ALA A 726 16.81 -8.12 -11.97
CA ALA A 726 17.13 -7.29 -10.83
C ALA A 726 17.06 -5.80 -11.18
N MET A 727 16.75 -4.99 -10.20
CA MET A 727 16.82 -3.53 -10.24
C MET A 727 17.64 -3.03 -9.06
N VAL A 728 18.48 -2.03 -9.30
CA VAL A 728 19.25 -1.31 -8.28
C VAL A 728 18.95 0.18 -8.42
N VAL A 729 18.54 0.82 -7.33
CA VAL A 729 18.36 2.27 -7.24
C VAL A 729 19.40 2.84 -6.30
N ALA A 730 20.17 3.80 -6.80
CA ALA A 730 21.25 4.41 -6.05
C ALA A 730 20.75 5.29 -4.91
N SER A 731 21.16 4.98 -3.69
CA SER A 731 20.85 5.77 -2.48
C SER A 731 21.69 7.03 -2.32
N ASP A 732 22.83 7.08 -2.99
CA ASP A 732 23.78 8.21 -3.05
C ASP A 732 24.49 8.23 -4.41
N SER A 733 25.23 9.29 -4.70
CA SER A 733 26.10 9.33 -5.86
C SER A 733 27.46 8.64 -5.57
N GLY A 734 28.06 8.05 -6.59
CA GLY A 734 29.38 7.48 -6.52
C GLY A 734 29.50 6.04 -6.98
N GLU A 735 30.69 5.48 -6.73
CA GLU A 735 31.01 4.11 -7.13
C GLU A 735 30.33 3.07 -6.23
N ARG A 736 29.90 1.97 -6.84
CA ARG A 736 29.35 0.79 -6.16
C ARG A 736 29.67 -0.49 -6.89
N ILE A 737 29.70 -1.58 -6.15
CA ILE A 737 29.85 -2.93 -6.70
C ILE A 737 28.51 -3.64 -6.51
N VAL A 738 27.94 -4.11 -7.62
CA VAL A 738 26.72 -4.93 -7.61
C VAL A 738 27.09 -6.37 -7.91
N ARG A 739 26.67 -7.32 -7.06
CA ARG A 739 26.99 -8.75 -7.16
C ARG A 739 25.73 -9.59 -7.23
N PHE A 740 25.65 -10.43 -8.24
CA PHE A 740 24.53 -11.34 -8.45
C PHE A 740 24.92 -12.80 -8.18
N PRO A 741 23.96 -13.65 -7.72
CA PRO A 741 24.23 -15.09 -7.57
C PRO A 741 24.55 -15.77 -8.91
N GLN A 742 23.92 -15.31 -9.99
CA GLN A 742 24.09 -15.77 -11.36
C GLN A 742 24.54 -14.61 -12.27
N PRO A 743 25.18 -14.85 -13.39
CA PRO A 743 25.53 -13.79 -14.33
C PRO A 743 24.30 -13.08 -14.86
N MET A 744 24.26 -11.75 -14.75
CA MET A 744 23.22 -10.88 -15.31
C MET A 744 23.85 -9.84 -16.24
N ALA A 745 23.14 -9.44 -17.28
CA ALA A 745 23.50 -8.33 -18.15
C ALA A 745 22.63 -7.12 -17.88
N ALA A 746 23.14 -5.91 -18.08
CA ALA A 746 22.28 -4.73 -18.08
C ALA A 746 21.19 -4.87 -19.15
N ALA A 747 19.99 -4.38 -18.85
CA ALA A 747 18.85 -4.48 -19.77
C ALA A 747 19.10 -3.74 -21.08
N GLU A 748 19.90 -2.66 -21.03
CA GLU A 748 20.35 -1.89 -22.19
C GLU A 748 21.36 -2.65 -23.06
N GLY A 749 21.91 -3.75 -22.58
CA GLY A 749 22.87 -4.58 -23.31
C GLY A 749 24.16 -4.84 -22.53
N GLY A 750 25.10 -5.52 -23.21
CA GLY A 750 26.39 -5.85 -22.65
C GLY A 750 26.55 -7.32 -22.21
N ALA A 751 27.72 -7.64 -21.67
CA ALA A 751 28.07 -9.00 -21.24
C ALA A 751 27.37 -9.31 -19.88
N ALA A 752 26.89 -10.55 -19.75
CA ALA A 752 26.38 -11.03 -18.46
C ALA A 752 27.59 -11.33 -17.54
N LYS A 753 27.56 -10.75 -16.34
CA LYS A 753 28.61 -10.87 -15.31
C LYS A 753 27.95 -11.10 -13.93
N LYS A 754 28.71 -11.74 -13.02
CA LYS A 754 28.32 -11.85 -11.61
C LYS A 754 28.64 -10.58 -10.82
N GLU A 755 29.59 -9.78 -11.27
CA GLU A 755 30.00 -8.53 -10.64
C GLU A 755 30.00 -7.40 -11.67
N HIS A 756 29.38 -6.28 -11.30
CA HIS A 756 29.38 -5.03 -12.04
C HIS A 756 29.89 -3.90 -11.14
N ARG A 757 30.90 -3.16 -11.66
CA ARG A 757 31.37 -1.91 -11.06
C ARG A 757 30.68 -0.77 -11.77
N LEU A 758 29.94 0.04 -11.01
CA LEU A 758 29.08 1.10 -11.54
C LEU A 758 29.39 2.41 -10.83
N THR A 759 29.43 3.48 -11.59
CA THR A 759 29.28 4.84 -11.03
C THR A 759 27.86 5.26 -11.32
N MET A 760 27.11 5.59 -10.28
CA MET A 760 25.71 5.99 -10.38
C MET A 760 25.48 7.31 -9.63
N GLU A 761 24.54 8.10 -10.12
CA GLU A 761 24.06 9.28 -9.44
C GLU A 761 22.93 8.93 -8.45
N PHE A 762 22.68 9.81 -7.49
CA PHE A 762 21.54 9.67 -6.58
C PHE A 762 20.23 9.47 -7.35
N GLY A 763 19.47 8.44 -6.98
CA GLY A 763 18.22 8.07 -7.61
C GLY A 763 18.34 7.42 -9.01
N GLU A 764 19.54 7.26 -9.54
CA GLU A 764 19.73 6.53 -10.79
C GLU A 764 19.32 5.06 -10.64
N VAL A 765 18.74 4.52 -11.73
CA VAL A 765 18.19 3.17 -11.77
C VAL A 765 18.94 2.33 -12.79
N ARG A 766 19.35 1.13 -12.42
CA ARG A 766 19.86 0.12 -13.32
C ARG A 766 19.04 -1.15 -13.24
N VAL A 767 18.65 -1.65 -14.39
CA VAL A 767 17.92 -2.91 -14.53
C VAL A 767 18.81 -3.96 -15.17
N PHE A 768 18.76 -5.16 -14.64
CA PHE A 768 19.56 -6.29 -15.10
C PHE A 768 18.65 -7.47 -15.41
N VAL A 769 19.03 -8.26 -16.42
CA VAL A 769 18.34 -9.47 -16.85
C VAL A 769 19.30 -10.63 -16.92
N ARG A 770 18.83 -11.79 -16.53
CA ARG A 770 19.55 -13.05 -16.80
C ARG A 770 19.34 -13.40 -18.26
N LYS A 771 20.42 -13.47 -19.02
CA LYS A 771 20.36 -14.02 -20.38
C LYS A 771 20.26 -15.54 -20.27
N SER A 772 19.28 -16.11 -20.91
CA SER A 772 19.07 -17.56 -21.07
C SER A 772 20.22 -18.20 -21.80
#